data_b8997f90706815553277d7c6863e9d28
#
_entry.id   b8997f90706815553277d7c6863e9d28
#
_cell.length_a   1.000
_cell.length_b   1.000
_cell.length_c   1.000
_cell.angle_alpha   90.00
_cell.angle_beta   90.00
_cell.angle_gamma   90.00
#
_symmetry.space_group_name_H-M   'P 1'
#
loop_
_entity.id
_entity.type
_entity.pdbx_description
1 polymer ?
#
loop_
_entity_poly.entity_id
_entity_poly.type
_entity_poly.pdbx_seq_one_letter_code
_entity_poly.pdbx_strand_id
1 'polypeptide(L)'
;MVWPGLPVRPISDYAMLPPKQAKKALGYGERPLGPASGGWITGGELYHAILDEQPYKVRALVSFGSNMLSSHPDPEKGRAALGKLELQVHCDMFLNPSAMEADFVLPVNSAWERDGWRAGFEISLEAQQRLQLRPAMVAPQGESRSDFDIAAALAGRLGFGEKFAHGDWGAAHDEIMEPLGITTEDLRRTPGGMSLPLEHGFRSYADEIEDGGVRGFATPTRRVEFYSSLLGEHGYAPVPDFVPPEEPDKRHPLVLTTAKSGYYCHTQHRGLSGLRRKSPRPRVDMHPQTAAERGIVEFSSVEILRGPYEITMEARFDSNLHPGVVVAEYGWWQAAPDIGAPGYEIGGASDANYNSLAAGGAIDPISGAPAVRSLCCEVRPSARTVGKPWAGFRQMRIAARNVEVPGVTSLTLEPIDGEALAGFRAGQFLSLRLPTEDGPAISRSYSLTGRPEELPTSYKVAIRHIEDGELSGKLSRVAVGDVLEAARPDGHFTLPFENEFPIVLSASGIGITPFMSLLEQLVSGEGPEVWLYYGSRNAEHHAFRDRINAIASQTPKLTVRNFYSRPRYEESEPHARGRLSIDRIDPELFERRARFYMCGPDDMLRDFRQELAARGVPDFEIFHERFTAPRRAPEGDLQPR
;
A
#
# COMPACT_ATOMS: atom_id res chain seq x y z
N MET A 1 19.46 7.95 -26.37
CA MET A 1 20.23 9.21 -26.38
C MET A 1 20.24 9.70 -24.96
N VAL A 2 21.38 9.88 -24.36
CA VAL A 2 21.51 10.40 -22.99
C VAL A 2 21.78 11.90 -23.11
N TRP A 3 20.96 12.73 -22.49
CA TRP A 3 21.15 14.16 -22.46
C TRP A 3 22.27 14.49 -21.44
N PRO A 4 23.14 15.48 -21.73
CA PRO A 4 24.14 15.92 -20.76
C PRO A 4 23.46 16.44 -19.48
N GLY A 5 24.05 16.18 -18.35
CA GLY A 5 23.64 16.79 -17.06
C GLY A 5 24.16 18.23 -16.97
N LEU A 6 23.58 19.00 -16.02
CA LEU A 6 24.14 20.30 -15.65
C LEU A 6 25.57 20.12 -15.11
N PRO A 7 26.53 20.98 -15.48
CA PRO A 7 27.90 20.91 -14.98
C PRO A 7 27.99 21.39 -13.53
N VAL A 8 27.59 20.54 -12.60
CA VAL A 8 27.68 20.78 -11.17
C VAL A 8 28.96 20.15 -10.59
N ARG A 9 29.42 20.62 -9.43
CA ARG A 9 30.50 19.97 -8.71
C ARG A 9 30.03 18.57 -8.26
N PRO A 10 30.75 17.51 -8.59
CA PRO A 10 30.41 16.17 -8.12
C PRO A 10 30.65 16.06 -6.63
N ILE A 11 29.62 15.60 -5.88
CA ILE A 11 29.70 15.39 -4.41
C ILE A 11 30.02 13.95 -4.03
N SER A 12 29.78 13.03 -4.94
CA SER A 12 30.08 11.60 -4.77
C SER A 12 30.54 11.04 -6.11
N ASP A 13 31.79 11.31 -6.47
CA ASP A 13 32.36 10.72 -7.67
C ASP A 13 33.26 9.54 -7.26
N TYR A 14 32.87 8.35 -7.69
CA TYR A 14 33.68 7.15 -7.52
C TYR A 14 35.09 7.32 -8.12
N ALA A 15 35.21 8.11 -9.18
CA ALA A 15 36.50 8.45 -9.81
C ALA A 15 37.43 9.26 -8.88
N MET A 16 36.87 9.88 -7.80
CA MET A 16 37.69 10.56 -6.79
C MET A 16 38.37 9.59 -5.81
N LEU A 17 37.96 8.33 -5.78
CA LEU A 17 38.61 7.33 -4.93
C LEU A 17 39.95 6.89 -5.54
N PRO A 18 41.00 6.73 -4.71
CA PRO A 18 42.24 6.11 -5.19
C PRO A 18 41.94 4.72 -5.80
N PRO A 19 42.57 4.32 -6.91
CA PRO A 19 42.28 3.05 -7.60
C PRO A 19 42.32 1.81 -6.68
N LYS A 20 43.23 1.81 -5.70
CA LYS A 20 43.28 0.73 -4.70
C LYS A 20 42.05 0.69 -3.77
N GLN A 21 41.46 1.84 -3.50
CA GLN A 21 40.25 1.91 -2.68
C GLN A 21 39.01 1.55 -3.48
N ALA A 22 38.92 2.03 -4.72
CA ALA A 22 37.85 1.70 -5.64
C ALA A 22 37.70 0.18 -5.83
N LYS A 23 38.83 -0.53 -6.00
CA LYS A 23 38.85 -2.00 -6.13
C LYS A 23 38.39 -2.78 -4.89
N LYS A 24 38.19 -2.11 -3.75
CA LYS A 24 37.62 -2.74 -2.53
C LYS A 24 36.09 -2.62 -2.46
N ALA A 25 35.45 -1.99 -3.45
CA ALA A 25 34.00 -1.90 -3.48
C ALA A 25 33.38 -3.31 -3.49
N LEU A 26 32.27 -3.48 -2.77
CA LEU A 26 31.54 -4.74 -2.75
C LEU A 26 31.11 -5.13 -4.16
N GLY A 27 31.34 -6.39 -4.53
CA GLY A 27 31.02 -6.92 -5.86
C GLY A 27 32.04 -6.61 -6.95
N TYR A 28 33.07 -5.78 -6.68
CA TYR A 28 34.08 -5.47 -7.70
C TYR A 28 34.92 -6.69 -8.11
N GLY A 29 35.24 -7.57 -7.16
CA GLY A 29 36.00 -8.78 -7.45
C GLY A 29 35.24 -9.76 -8.32
N GLU A 30 33.97 -9.90 -8.10
CA GLU A 30 33.07 -10.82 -8.82
C GLU A 30 32.62 -10.25 -10.17
N ARG A 31 32.39 -8.93 -10.24
CA ARG A 31 31.85 -8.23 -11.41
C ARG A 31 32.58 -6.93 -11.68
N PRO A 32 33.83 -7.00 -12.17
CA PRO A 32 34.66 -5.80 -12.36
C PRO A 32 34.13 -4.79 -13.39
N LEU A 33 33.23 -5.23 -14.28
CA LEU A 33 32.51 -4.38 -15.22
C LEU A 33 31.07 -4.04 -14.78
N GLY A 34 30.66 -4.55 -13.62
CA GLY A 34 29.33 -4.35 -13.07
C GLY A 34 29.19 -3.03 -12.30
N PRO A 35 28.10 -2.88 -11.53
CA PRO A 35 27.77 -1.67 -10.79
C PRO A 35 28.92 -1.15 -9.90
N ALA A 36 29.71 -2.05 -9.33
CA ALA A 36 30.83 -1.70 -8.44
C ALA A 36 31.93 -0.89 -9.17
N SER A 37 32.08 -1.03 -10.49
CA SER A 37 33.00 -0.21 -11.28
C SER A 37 32.59 1.26 -11.35
N GLY A 38 31.31 1.57 -11.16
CA GLY A 38 30.76 2.92 -11.11
C GLY A 38 30.39 3.38 -9.69
N GLY A 39 30.84 2.67 -8.65
CA GLY A 39 30.58 3.03 -7.26
C GLY A 39 29.22 2.61 -6.72
N TRP A 40 28.52 1.72 -7.40
CA TRP A 40 27.22 1.17 -6.98
C TRP A 40 27.37 -0.28 -6.54
N ILE A 41 26.49 -0.73 -5.67
CA ILE A 41 26.41 -2.14 -5.26
C ILE A 41 25.01 -2.68 -5.50
N THR A 42 24.90 -3.99 -5.72
CA THR A 42 23.60 -4.66 -5.76
C THR A 42 23.19 -5.12 -4.36
N GLY A 43 21.88 -5.31 -4.17
CA GLY A 43 21.38 -5.88 -2.91
C GLY A 43 21.94 -7.28 -2.63
N GLY A 44 22.15 -8.08 -3.67
CA GLY A 44 22.74 -9.42 -3.54
C GLY A 44 24.16 -9.41 -3.00
N GLU A 45 24.99 -8.47 -3.47
CA GLU A 45 26.37 -8.28 -3.00
C GLU A 45 26.42 -7.75 -1.57
N LEU A 46 25.54 -6.82 -1.22
CA LEU A 46 25.41 -6.36 0.16
C LEU A 46 25.05 -7.52 1.10
N TYR A 47 24.04 -8.32 0.74
CA TYR A 47 23.62 -9.45 1.56
C TYR A 47 24.72 -10.51 1.69
N HIS A 48 25.46 -10.80 0.61
CA HIS A 48 26.63 -11.68 0.65
C HIS A 48 27.70 -11.15 1.61
N ALA A 49 28.05 -9.87 1.50
CA ALA A 49 29.05 -9.25 2.39
C ALA A 49 28.64 -9.28 3.87
N ILE A 50 27.35 -9.15 4.17
CA ILE A 50 26.85 -9.24 5.56
C ILE A 50 26.84 -10.70 6.05
N LEU A 51 26.33 -11.64 5.24
CA LEU A 51 26.13 -13.02 5.64
C LEU A 51 27.44 -13.83 5.68
N ASP A 52 28.27 -13.66 4.67
CA ASP A 52 29.47 -14.46 4.49
C ASP A 52 30.75 -13.72 4.90
N GLU A 53 30.63 -12.44 5.29
CA GLU A 53 31.72 -11.57 5.72
C GLU A 53 32.84 -11.38 4.65
N GLN A 54 32.45 -11.49 3.37
CA GLN A 54 33.34 -11.37 2.23
C GLN A 54 32.94 -10.18 1.33
N PRO A 55 33.89 -9.44 0.77
CA PRO A 55 35.34 -9.50 0.98
C PRO A 55 35.78 -8.91 2.33
N TYR A 56 34.86 -8.35 3.11
CA TYR A 56 35.05 -7.86 4.47
C TYR A 56 33.72 -7.84 5.22
N LYS A 57 33.79 -7.85 6.55
CA LYS A 57 32.60 -7.80 7.42
C LYS A 57 31.93 -6.43 7.38
N VAL A 58 30.67 -6.38 6.94
CA VAL A 58 29.79 -5.22 7.10
C VAL A 58 29.12 -5.31 8.46
N ARG A 59 29.34 -4.32 9.33
CA ARG A 59 28.89 -4.33 10.71
C ARG A 59 27.67 -3.45 10.95
N ALA A 60 27.55 -2.34 10.22
CA ALA A 60 26.49 -1.37 10.40
C ALA A 60 25.93 -0.91 9.06
N LEU A 61 24.64 -0.58 9.04
CA LEU A 61 23.94 0.00 7.90
C LEU A 61 23.15 1.22 8.36
N VAL A 62 23.34 2.35 7.70
CA VAL A 62 22.47 3.53 7.80
C VAL A 62 21.81 3.70 6.45
N SER A 63 20.51 3.52 6.38
CA SER A 63 19.73 3.56 5.13
C SER A 63 18.80 4.76 5.11
N PHE A 64 18.63 5.35 3.93
CA PHE A 64 17.76 6.49 3.68
C PHE A 64 16.75 6.14 2.59
N GLY A 65 15.44 6.21 2.92
CA GLY A 65 14.35 6.06 1.96
C GLY A 65 14.36 4.74 1.19
N SER A 66 14.78 3.63 1.80
CA SER A 66 14.90 2.34 1.15
C SER A 66 13.94 1.30 1.72
N ASN A 67 13.35 0.48 0.86
CA ASN A 67 12.53 -0.65 1.26
C ASN A 67 13.11 -1.94 0.66
N MET A 68 14.29 -2.33 1.16
CA MET A 68 15.10 -3.43 0.61
C MET A 68 14.34 -4.76 0.59
N LEU A 69 13.63 -5.11 1.67
CA LEU A 69 12.90 -6.37 1.75
C LEU A 69 11.75 -6.48 0.73
N SER A 70 11.17 -5.34 0.34
CA SER A 70 10.13 -5.33 -0.69
C SER A 70 10.68 -5.17 -2.11
N SER A 71 11.86 -4.54 -2.25
CA SER A 71 12.42 -4.14 -3.56
C SER A 71 13.43 -5.13 -4.12
N HIS A 72 14.14 -5.87 -3.27
CA HIS A 72 15.13 -6.83 -3.70
C HIS A 72 14.52 -8.25 -3.79
N PRO A 73 15.02 -9.10 -4.69
CA PRO A 73 14.65 -10.51 -4.69
C PRO A 73 15.17 -11.20 -3.42
N ASP A 74 14.52 -12.30 -3.03
CA ASP A 74 14.87 -13.08 -1.85
C ASP A 74 14.78 -12.30 -0.54
N PRO A 75 13.59 -11.90 -0.11
CA PRO A 75 13.39 -11.16 1.13
C PRO A 75 13.79 -11.95 2.38
N GLU A 76 13.77 -13.27 2.35
CA GLU A 76 14.23 -14.11 3.47
C GLU A 76 15.74 -13.97 3.67
N LYS A 77 16.51 -14.03 2.59
CA LYS A 77 17.95 -13.74 2.62
C LYS A 77 18.21 -12.30 3.07
N GLY A 78 17.40 -11.36 2.59
CA GLY A 78 17.46 -9.97 3.02
C GLY A 78 17.25 -9.82 4.53
N ARG A 79 16.22 -10.44 5.08
CA ARG A 79 15.94 -10.42 6.53
C ARG A 79 17.07 -11.05 7.34
N ALA A 80 17.58 -12.21 6.89
CA ALA A 80 18.71 -12.87 7.53
C ALA A 80 19.97 -11.97 7.53
N ALA A 81 20.22 -11.24 6.43
CA ALA A 81 21.34 -10.30 6.35
C ALA A 81 21.15 -9.11 7.29
N LEU A 82 19.99 -8.46 7.26
CA LEU A 82 19.71 -7.33 8.15
C LEU A 82 19.80 -7.72 9.62
N GLY A 83 19.25 -8.87 10.01
CA GLY A 83 19.32 -9.39 11.38
C GLY A 83 20.73 -9.78 11.86
N LYS A 84 21.73 -9.91 10.95
CA LYS A 84 23.12 -10.19 11.31
C LYS A 84 23.95 -8.92 11.56
N LEU A 85 23.43 -7.75 11.20
CA LEU A 85 24.12 -6.47 11.46
C LEU A 85 24.23 -6.20 12.95
N GLU A 86 25.33 -5.56 13.35
CA GLU A 86 25.54 -5.12 14.74
C GLU A 86 24.78 -3.81 15.02
N LEU A 87 24.44 -3.04 13.98
CA LEU A 87 23.65 -1.82 14.06
C LEU A 87 22.96 -1.57 12.73
N GLN A 88 21.65 -1.37 12.79
CA GLN A 88 20.86 -0.90 11.65
C GLN A 88 20.09 0.38 12.03
N VAL A 89 20.34 1.46 11.31
CA VAL A 89 19.57 2.71 11.41
C VAL A 89 18.82 2.93 10.10
N HIS A 90 17.52 3.14 10.19
CA HIS A 90 16.66 3.36 9.03
C HIS A 90 16.01 4.74 9.08
N CYS A 91 16.20 5.53 8.03
CA CYS A 91 15.64 6.87 7.89
C CYS A 91 14.53 6.83 6.84
N ASP A 92 13.27 6.97 7.23
CA ASP A 92 12.12 6.90 6.31
C ASP A 92 10.92 7.67 6.86
N MET A 93 9.99 8.00 5.98
CA MET A 93 8.68 8.55 6.33
C MET A 93 7.71 7.49 6.86
N PHE A 94 7.93 6.23 6.53
CA PHE A 94 7.05 5.11 6.84
C PHE A 94 7.81 3.96 7.51
N LEU A 95 7.15 3.28 8.44
CA LEU A 95 7.61 2.00 8.97
C LEU A 95 7.40 0.91 7.91
N ASN A 96 8.26 0.91 6.90
CA ASN A 96 8.26 -0.10 5.86
C ASN A 96 8.89 -1.42 6.37
N PRO A 97 8.74 -2.55 5.64
CA PRO A 97 9.27 -3.84 6.09
C PRO A 97 10.74 -3.85 6.48
N SER A 98 11.59 -3.04 5.81
CA SER A 98 13.02 -2.94 6.17
C SER A 98 13.25 -2.07 7.40
N ALA A 99 12.40 -1.07 7.64
CA ALA A 99 12.43 -0.26 8.85
C ALA A 99 12.05 -1.06 10.09
N MET A 100 11.17 -2.04 9.94
CA MET A 100 10.74 -2.92 11.04
C MET A 100 11.85 -3.85 11.56
N GLU A 101 12.88 -4.09 10.76
CA GLU A 101 14.06 -4.88 11.16
C GLU A 101 15.17 -4.02 11.80
N ALA A 102 15.02 -2.68 11.81
CA ALA A 102 16.07 -1.77 12.26
C ALA A 102 16.09 -1.59 13.78
N ASP A 103 17.30 -1.40 14.35
CA ASP A 103 17.47 -1.04 15.77
C ASP A 103 16.95 0.37 16.07
N PHE A 104 17.09 1.29 15.10
CA PHE A 104 16.62 2.67 15.22
C PHE A 104 15.94 3.11 13.92
N VAL A 105 14.77 3.72 14.05
CA VAL A 105 14.08 4.38 12.93
C VAL A 105 14.05 5.88 13.19
N LEU A 106 14.57 6.65 12.24
CA LEU A 106 14.58 8.11 12.31
C LEU A 106 13.51 8.65 11.34
N PRO A 107 12.56 9.45 11.83
CA PRO A 107 11.51 10.01 10.99
C PRO A 107 12.07 11.07 10.04
N VAL A 108 11.72 10.94 8.74
CA VAL A 108 12.21 11.82 7.68
C VAL A 108 11.10 12.73 7.17
N ASN A 109 11.46 13.95 6.82
CA ASN A 109 10.56 14.90 6.20
C ASN A 109 10.03 14.43 4.84
N SER A 110 8.77 14.73 4.57
CA SER A 110 8.24 14.68 3.22
C SER A 110 8.87 15.76 2.32
N ALA A 111 8.67 15.61 1.02
CA ALA A 111 9.14 16.61 0.07
C ALA A 111 8.53 18.01 0.28
N TRP A 112 7.39 18.13 0.95
CA TRP A 112 6.70 19.40 1.21
C TRP A 112 7.22 20.14 2.45
N GLU A 113 7.95 19.45 3.31
CA GLU A 113 8.46 19.95 4.59
C GLU A 113 9.91 20.44 4.50
N ARG A 114 10.55 20.34 3.33
CA ARG A 114 11.95 20.72 3.13
C ARG A 114 12.17 21.40 1.79
N ASP A 115 13.21 22.21 1.72
CA ASP A 115 13.75 22.71 0.46
C ASP A 115 14.32 21.56 -0.37
N GLY A 116 14.31 21.71 -1.68
CA GLY A 116 14.89 20.73 -2.58
C GLY A 116 15.06 21.30 -4.00
N TRP A 117 15.88 20.65 -4.77
CA TRP A 117 16.05 21.01 -6.19
C TRP A 117 15.22 20.12 -7.08
N ARG A 118 14.87 20.69 -8.22
CA ARG A 118 14.48 19.96 -9.41
C ARG A 118 15.41 20.36 -10.54
N ALA A 119 16.24 19.45 -10.98
CA ALA A 119 16.89 19.47 -12.28
C ALA A 119 16.19 18.50 -13.22
N GLY A 120 16.45 18.49 -14.51
CA GLY A 120 15.82 17.64 -15.50
C GLY A 120 15.67 16.17 -15.10
N PHE A 121 15.09 15.37 -15.93
CA PHE A 121 14.92 13.93 -15.68
C PHE A 121 15.00 13.16 -17.01
N GLU A 122 15.97 13.53 -17.86
CA GLU A 122 16.25 12.90 -19.15
C GLU A 122 15.05 12.82 -20.12
N ILE A 123 13.99 13.60 -19.87
CA ILE A 123 12.76 13.60 -20.70
C ILE A 123 13.03 14.36 -22.01
N SER A 124 13.69 15.51 -21.92
CA SER A 124 14.08 16.35 -23.04
C SER A 124 15.29 17.21 -22.67
N LEU A 125 16.00 17.74 -23.67
CA LEU A 125 17.09 18.70 -23.44
C LEU A 125 16.60 19.93 -22.67
N GLU A 126 15.43 20.46 -23.03
CA GLU A 126 14.83 21.60 -22.35
C GLU A 126 14.59 21.31 -20.86
N ALA A 127 14.08 20.12 -20.51
CA ALA A 127 13.90 19.71 -19.12
C ALA A 127 15.25 19.60 -18.38
N GLN A 128 16.30 19.08 -19.03
CA GLN A 128 17.65 18.98 -18.47
C GLN A 128 18.28 20.35 -18.18
N GLN A 129 18.01 21.34 -19.01
CA GLN A 129 18.51 22.70 -18.86
C GLN A 129 17.81 23.48 -17.73
N ARG A 130 16.73 22.98 -17.17
CA ARG A 130 15.93 23.70 -16.18
C ARG A 130 16.27 23.28 -14.77
N LEU A 131 16.71 24.26 -13.96
CA LEU A 131 16.93 24.11 -12.54
C LEU A 131 15.92 24.97 -11.76
N GLN A 132 15.27 24.38 -10.76
CA GLN A 132 14.24 25.02 -9.96
C GLN A 132 14.39 24.66 -8.51
N LEU A 133 14.25 25.62 -7.62
CA LEU A 133 14.08 25.40 -6.18
C LEU A 133 12.61 25.04 -5.89
N ARG A 134 12.41 24.01 -5.14
CA ARG A 134 11.15 23.70 -4.47
C ARG A 134 11.31 24.06 -3.00
N PRO A 135 10.74 25.20 -2.54
CA PRO A 135 10.81 25.60 -1.13
C PRO A 135 9.93 24.69 -0.27
N ALA A 136 10.24 24.59 1.02
CA ALA A 136 9.34 24.01 2.00
C ALA A 136 8.00 24.75 2.00
N MET A 137 6.90 24.03 1.97
CA MET A 137 5.54 24.59 1.90
C MET A 137 4.77 24.43 3.21
N VAL A 138 5.19 23.49 4.06
CA VAL A 138 4.62 23.21 5.38
C VAL A 138 5.76 23.00 6.38
N ALA A 139 5.45 23.20 7.65
CA ALA A 139 6.40 22.92 8.72
C ALA A 139 6.60 21.40 8.89
N PRO A 140 7.79 20.96 9.33
CA PRO A 140 8.05 19.57 9.68
C PRO A 140 7.04 19.03 10.69
N GLN A 141 6.59 17.79 10.49
CA GLN A 141 5.67 17.11 11.40
C GLN A 141 6.46 16.36 12.49
N GLY A 142 6.02 16.49 13.74
CA GLY A 142 6.62 15.81 14.88
C GLY A 142 8.12 16.09 15.00
N GLU A 143 8.92 15.04 15.13
CA GLU A 143 10.39 15.10 15.25
C GLU A 143 11.11 14.84 13.92
N SER A 144 10.39 14.86 12.79
CA SER A 144 10.97 14.56 11.48
C SER A 144 12.01 15.60 11.07
N ARG A 145 13.07 15.13 10.39
CA ARG A 145 14.16 15.95 9.85
C ARG A 145 14.42 15.58 8.39
N SER A 146 15.07 16.46 7.64
CA SER A 146 15.49 16.09 6.30
C SER A 146 16.64 15.07 6.31
N ASP A 147 16.75 14.29 5.23
CA ASP A 147 17.90 13.37 5.05
C ASP A 147 19.23 14.12 5.19
N PHE A 148 19.29 15.34 4.64
CA PHE A 148 20.47 16.21 4.76
C PHE A 148 20.80 16.55 6.21
N ASP A 149 19.82 16.97 7.01
CA ASP A 149 20.01 17.34 8.42
C ASP A 149 20.50 16.15 9.24
N ILE A 150 19.94 14.96 9.00
CA ILE A 150 20.35 13.72 9.67
C ILE A 150 21.79 13.39 9.30
N ALA A 151 22.11 13.40 7.99
CA ALA A 151 23.46 13.10 7.51
C ALA A 151 24.50 14.13 8.01
N ALA A 152 24.18 15.42 7.96
CA ALA A 152 25.06 16.49 8.44
C ALA A 152 25.29 16.42 9.96
N ALA A 153 24.26 16.12 10.74
CA ALA A 153 24.38 15.94 12.17
C ALA A 153 25.29 14.73 12.53
N LEU A 154 25.17 13.63 11.79
CA LEU A 154 26.04 12.46 11.93
C LEU A 154 27.47 12.82 11.54
N ALA A 155 27.66 13.45 10.37
CA ALA A 155 28.98 13.90 9.89
C ALA A 155 29.68 14.83 10.90
N GLY A 156 28.93 15.77 11.48
CA GLY A 156 29.47 16.68 12.52
C GLY A 156 30.00 15.92 13.71
N ARG A 157 29.31 14.89 14.21
CA ARG A 157 29.74 14.03 15.31
C ARG A 157 30.97 13.17 14.99
N LEU A 158 31.10 12.80 13.69
CA LEU A 158 32.24 12.02 13.20
C LEU A 158 33.44 12.88 12.79
N GLY A 159 33.38 14.20 12.96
CA GLY A 159 34.46 15.14 12.62
C GLY A 159 34.49 15.56 11.13
N PHE A 160 33.42 15.32 10.38
CA PHE A 160 33.29 15.67 8.95
C PHE A 160 32.32 16.84 8.69
N GLY A 161 32.02 17.65 9.70
CA GLY A 161 31.05 18.74 9.61
C GLY A 161 31.30 19.72 8.46
N GLU A 162 32.58 20.05 8.20
CA GLU A 162 32.96 20.93 7.06
C GLU A 162 32.49 20.41 5.70
N LYS A 163 32.48 19.08 5.52
CA LYS A 163 32.03 18.45 4.26
C LYS A 163 30.53 18.61 3.99
N PHE A 164 29.78 19.00 5.00
CA PHE A 164 28.34 19.25 4.95
C PHE A 164 28.01 20.71 5.29
N ALA A 165 28.94 21.64 5.06
CA ALA A 165 28.79 23.06 5.38
C ALA A 165 28.24 23.29 6.82
N HIS A 166 28.67 22.46 7.78
CA HIS A 166 28.21 22.45 9.17
C HIS A 166 26.67 22.34 9.35
N GLY A 167 25.98 21.77 8.38
CA GLY A 167 24.52 21.62 8.37
C GLY A 167 23.76 22.74 7.67
N ASP A 168 24.44 23.69 7.07
CA ASP A 168 23.81 24.70 6.23
C ASP A 168 23.48 24.12 4.86
N TRP A 169 22.19 23.84 4.63
CA TRP A 169 21.70 23.27 3.37
C TRP A 169 21.97 24.19 2.17
N GLY A 170 21.76 25.49 2.35
CA GLY A 170 22.00 26.49 1.30
C GLY A 170 23.46 26.52 0.89
N ALA A 171 24.36 26.69 1.84
CA ALA A 171 25.79 26.74 1.58
C ALA A 171 26.33 25.45 0.95
N ALA A 172 25.86 24.27 1.42
CA ALA A 172 26.27 22.99 0.84
C ALA A 172 25.82 22.85 -0.62
N HIS A 173 24.63 23.34 -0.94
CA HIS A 173 24.11 23.29 -2.30
C HIS A 173 24.68 24.37 -3.20
N ASP A 174 25.04 25.53 -2.67
CA ASP A 174 25.75 26.58 -3.40
C ASP A 174 27.15 26.10 -3.83
N GLU A 175 27.84 25.32 -2.97
CA GLU A 175 29.09 24.66 -3.34
C GLU A 175 28.94 23.69 -4.51
N ILE A 176 27.84 22.93 -4.54
CA ILE A 176 27.53 22.01 -5.66
C ILE A 176 27.26 22.80 -6.96
N MET A 177 26.57 23.94 -6.86
CA MET A 177 26.19 24.79 -8.00
C MET A 177 27.28 25.78 -8.42
N GLU A 178 28.41 25.87 -7.72
CA GLU A 178 29.48 26.81 -8.01
C GLU A 178 29.89 26.84 -9.48
N PRO A 179 30.04 25.71 -10.19
CA PRO A 179 30.39 25.73 -11.64
C PRO A 179 29.30 26.36 -12.52
N LEU A 180 28.08 26.49 -12.05
CA LEU A 180 26.98 27.15 -12.77
C LEU A 180 26.95 28.67 -12.52
N GLY A 181 27.70 29.15 -11.54
CA GLY A 181 27.71 30.57 -11.16
C GLY A 181 26.39 31.06 -10.55
N ILE A 182 25.60 30.19 -9.96
CA ILE A 182 24.30 30.50 -9.33
C ILE A 182 24.25 29.98 -7.89
N THR A 183 23.35 30.56 -7.11
CA THR A 183 23.13 30.19 -5.71
C THR A 183 21.71 29.71 -5.46
N THR A 184 21.48 29.09 -4.32
CA THR A 184 20.14 28.74 -3.83
C THR A 184 19.25 29.98 -3.69
N GLU A 185 19.82 31.13 -3.32
CA GLU A 185 19.10 32.38 -3.21
C GLU A 185 18.66 32.93 -4.58
N ASP A 186 19.47 32.78 -5.64
CA ASP A 186 19.08 33.13 -7.00
C ASP A 186 17.90 32.29 -7.48
N LEU A 187 17.91 31.00 -7.17
CA LEU A 187 16.78 30.10 -7.43
C LEU A 187 15.53 30.48 -6.63
N ARG A 188 15.70 30.92 -5.37
CA ARG A 188 14.59 31.35 -4.51
C ARG A 188 13.91 32.62 -5.06
N ARG A 189 14.69 33.52 -5.64
CA ARG A 189 14.18 34.72 -6.31
C ARG A 189 13.55 34.44 -7.67
N THR A 190 13.77 33.23 -8.22
CA THR A 190 13.24 32.82 -9.52
C THR A 190 12.31 31.59 -9.38
N PRO A 191 11.09 31.73 -8.82
CA PRO A 191 10.22 30.59 -8.52
C PRO A 191 9.86 29.76 -9.76
N GLY A 192 9.87 30.37 -10.94
CA GLY A 192 9.67 29.68 -12.22
C GLY A 192 10.81 28.77 -12.63
N GLY A 193 11.95 28.84 -11.95
CA GLY A 193 13.19 28.14 -12.28
C GLY A 193 14.01 28.85 -13.35
N MET A 194 15.29 28.54 -13.40
CA MET A 194 16.27 29.10 -14.34
C MET A 194 16.52 28.11 -15.48
N SER A 195 16.64 28.61 -16.69
CA SER A 195 17.11 27.84 -17.85
C SER A 195 18.61 28.05 -18.00
N LEU A 196 19.36 26.97 -17.90
CA LEU A 196 20.81 26.94 -17.99
C LEU A 196 21.19 26.21 -19.29
N PRO A 197 21.54 26.92 -20.37
CA PRO A 197 21.81 26.31 -21.65
C PRO A 197 22.91 25.24 -21.54
N LEU A 198 22.60 24.04 -22.03
CA LEU A 198 23.58 22.96 -22.15
C LEU A 198 24.04 22.89 -23.60
N GLU A 199 25.36 22.94 -23.78
CA GLU A 199 25.92 22.63 -25.09
C GLU A 199 25.69 21.16 -25.41
N HIS A 200 24.95 20.90 -26.46
CA HIS A 200 24.64 19.55 -26.90
C HIS A 200 24.95 19.44 -28.39
N GLY A 201 26.04 18.77 -28.68
CA GLY A 201 26.42 18.44 -30.07
C GLY A 201 25.51 17.32 -30.62
N PHE A 202 24.76 17.61 -31.67
CA PHE A 202 24.14 16.57 -32.47
C PHE A 202 25.22 15.81 -33.22
N ARG A 203 25.34 14.49 -33.06
CA ARG A 203 26.41 13.66 -33.60
C ARG A 203 27.80 14.01 -33.05
N SER A 204 27.90 14.19 -31.72
CA SER A 204 29.18 14.55 -31.06
C SER A 204 30.35 13.59 -31.37
N TYR A 205 30.09 12.37 -31.83
CA TYR A 205 31.11 11.46 -32.34
C TYR A 205 31.82 11.96 -33.61
N ALA A 206 31.20 12.90 -34.33
CA ALA A 206 31.74 13.50 -35.54
C ALA A 206 32.44 14.86 -35.30
N ASP A 207 32.45 15.35 -34.05
CA ASP A 207 33.14 16.58 -33.68
C ASP A 207 34.63 16.45 -33.99
N GLU A 208 35.20 17.48 -34.62
CA GLU A 208 36.64 17.57 -34.87
C GLU A 208 37.38 17.75 -33.54
N ILE A 209 38.54 17.13 -33.42
CA ILE A 209 39.47 17.28 -32.31
C ILE A 209 40.75 17.95 -32.75
N GLU A 210 41.52 18.51 -31.80
CA GLU A 210 42.72 19.32 -32.05
C GLU A 210 43.75 18.63 -32.97
N ASP A 211 43.79 17.30 -32.98
CA ASP A 211 44.71 16.50 -33.82
C ASP A 211 44.22 16.29 -35.27
N GLY A 212 43.17 16.96 -35.70
CA GLY A 212 42.59 16.84 -37.04
C GLY A 212 41.81 15.55 -37.31
N GLY A 213 41.47 14.81 -36.25
CA GLY A 213 40.60 13.64 -36.31
C GLY A 213 39.19 13.94 -35.78
N VAL A 214 38.36 12.92 -35.67
CA VAL A 214 37.04 13.02 -35.04
C VAL A 214 37.04 12.39 -33.65
N ARG A 215 36.18 12.89 -32.77
CA ARG A 215 36.03 12.38 -31.40
C ARG A 215 35.74 10.88 -31.36
N GLY A 216 34.86 10.40 -32.23
CA GLY A 216 34.43 9.00 -32.24
C GLY A 216 33.52 8.65 -31.05
N PHE A 217 33.29 7.36 -30.87
CA PHE A 217 32.51 6.81 -29.75
C PHE A 217 33.40 6.61 -28.53
N ALA A 218 32.79 6.54 -27.33
CA ALA A 218 33.48 6.27 -26.07
C ALA A 218 33.82 4.77 -25.92
N THR A 219 34.59 4.25 -26.88
CA THR A 219 35.10 2.88 -26.95
C THR A 219 36.60 2.89 -27.20
N PRO A 220 37.35 1.82 -26.89
CA PRO A 220 38.76 1.72 -27.13
C PRO A 220 39.15 2.01 -28.59
N THR A 221 38.33 1.56 -29.53
CA THR A 221 38.58 1.77 -31.00
C THR A 221 38.02 3.11 -31.50
N ARG A 222 37.31 3.87 -30.66
CA ARG A 222 36.55 5.09 -31.04
C ARG A 222 35.46 4.82 -32.10
N ARG A 223 35.09 3.56 -32.33
CA ARG A 223 34.03 3.11 -33.24
C ARG A 223 32.95 2.38 -32.46
N VAL A 224 31.82 2.14 -33.09
CA VAL A 224 30.84 1.18 -32.57
C VAL A 224 31.50 -0.20 -32.59
N GLU A 225 31.56 -0.84 -31.43
CA GLU A 225 32.15 -2.17 -31.26
C GLU A 225 31.07 -3.24 -31.16
N PHE A 226 31.05 -4.19 -32.08
CA PHE A 226 30.25 -5.41 -32.02
C PHE A 226 31.00 -6.53 -31.29
N TYR A 227 32.31 -6.48 -31.31
CA TYR A 227 33.22 -7.32 -30.54
C TYR A 227 33.88 -6.45 -29.47
N SER A 228 33.58 -6.77 -28.19
CA SER A 228 34.12 -6.01 -27.06
C SER A 228 35.39 -6.68 -26.53
N SER A 229 36.55 -6.08 -26.81
CA SER A 229 37.81 -6.53 -26.21
C SER A 229 37.77 -6.42 -24.68
N LEU A 230 37.09 -5.40 -24.16
CA LEU A 230 36.94 -5.19 -22.71
C LEU A 230 36.20 -6.36 -22.03
N LEU A 231 35.16 -6.90 -22.65
CA LEU A 231 34.49 -8.10 -22.14
C LEU A 231 35.44 -9.30 -22.12
N GLY A 232 36.22 -9.48 -23.24
CA GLY A 232 37.19 -10.56 -23.36
C GLY A 232 38.32 -10.49 -22.33
N GLU A 233 38.86 -9.30 -22.05
CA GLU A 233 39.89 -9.05 -21.04
C GLU A 233 39.44 -9.43 -19.61
N HIS A 234 38.12 -9.40 -19.34
CA HIS A 234 37.53 -9.76 -18.07
C HIS A 234 36.90 -11.17 -18.05
N GLY A 235 37.18 -11.99 -19.06
CA GLY A 235 36.77 -13.38 -19.15
C GLY A 235 35.30 -13.61 -19.57
N TYR A 236 34.63 -12.57 -20.08
CA TYR A 236 33.32 -12.70 -20.68
C TYR A 236 33.39 -12.93 -22.18
N ALA A 237 32.33 -13.46 -22.77
CA ALA A 237 32.21 -13.58 -24.22
C ALA A 237 32.28 -12.19 -24.87
N PRO A 238 33.24 -11.91 -25.77
CA PRO A 238 33.36 -10.59 -26.41
C PRO A 238 32.17 -10.23 -27.30
N VAL A 239 31.45 -11.25 -27.79
CA VAL A 239 30.17 -11.16 -28.47
C VAL A 239 29.22 -12.01 -27.63
N PRO A 240 28.21 -11.43 -26.95
CA PRO A 240 27.32 -12.22 -26.11
C PRO A 240 26.43 -13.11 -26.98
N ASP A 241 26.32 -14.36 -26.57
CA ASP A 241 25.36 -15.32 -27.13
C ASP A 241 23.97 -15.10 -26.51
N PHE A 242 22.94 -15.50 -27.25
CA PHE A 242 21.59 -15.55 -26.71
C PHE A 242 21.49 -16.67 -25.65
N VAL A 243 21.14 -16.27 -24.44
CA VAL A 243 20.80 -17.20 -23.37
C VAL A 243 19.27 -17.22 -23.25
N PRO A 244 18.61 -18.36 -23.53
CA PRO A 244 17.15 -18.42 -23.40
C PRO A 244 16.72 -18.18 -21.95
N PRO A 245 15.55 -17.56 -21.74
CA PRO A 245 14.95 -17.49 -20.40
C PRO A 245 14.58 -18.88 -19.88
N GLU A 246 14.23 -18.98 -18.61
CA GLU A 246 13.68 -20.19 -18.01
C GLU A 246 12.49 -20.69 -18.83
N GLU A 247 12.49 -21.98 -19.19
CA GLU A 247 11.42 -22.58 -19.97
C GLU A 247 10.38 -23.20 -19.03
N PRO A 248 9.07 -23.06 -19.35
CA PRO A 248 8.01 -23.72 -18.60
C PRO A 248 8.18 -25.25 -18.55
N ASP A 249 7.94 -25.82 -17.40
CA ASP A 249 7.96 -27.26 -17.15
C ASP A 249 6.62 -27.76 -16.62
N LYS A 250 6.54 -29.04 -16.26
CA LYS A 250 5.31 -29.64 -15.71
C LYS A 250 4.91 -29.09 -14.33
N ARG A 251 5.86 -28.55 -13.56
CA ARG A 251 5.60 -28.01 -12.23
C ARG A 251 5.30 -26.50 -12.29
N HIS A 252 5.89 -25.83 -13.25
CA HIS A 252 5.77 -24.40 -13.46
C HIS A 252 5.43 -24.13 -14.93
N PRO A 253 4.19 -24.45 -15.36
CA PRO A 253 3.82 -24.45 -16.78
C PRO A 253 3.52 -23.04 -17.34
N LEU A 254 3.52 -22.02 -16.50
CA LEU A 254 3.17 -20.65 -16.89
C LEU A 254 4.41 -19.74 -16.82
N VAL A 255 4.53 -18.86 -17.78
CA VAL A 255 5.48 -17.75 -17.72
C VAL A 255 4.93 -16.64 -16.84
N LEU A 256 5.68 -16.31 -15.79
CA LEU A 256 5.36 -15.22 -14.87
C LEU A 256 6.13 -13.96 -15.25
N THR A 257 5.42 -12.88 -15.45
CA THR A 257 6.01 -11.56 -15.64
C THR A 257 5.31 -10.53 -14.76
N THR A 258 5.78 -9.29 -14.78
CA THR A 258 5.22 -8.21 -13.98
C THR A 258 4.95 -6.96 -14.81
N ALA A 259 3.92 -6.21 -14.42
CA ALA A 259 3.59 -4.92 -15.00
C ALA A 259 3.48 -3.84 -13.91
N LYS A 260 3.80 -2.60 -14.29
CA LYS A 260 3.62 -1.45 -13.41
C LYS A 260 2.14 -1.09 -13.33
N SER A 261 1.64 -0.93 -12.11
CA SER A 261 0.34 -0.31 -11.90
C SER A 261 0.38 1.17 -12.31
N GLY A 262 -0.66 1.64 -12.98
CA GLY A 262 -0.80 3.06 -13.34
C GLY A 262 -1.07 3.97 -12.15
N TYR A 263 -1.39 3.41 -10.98
CA TYR A 263 -1.72 4.15 -9.76
C TYR A 263 -0.57 4.24 -8.77
N TYR A 264 0.45 3.39 -8.87
CA TYR A 264 1.50 3.26 -7.87
C TYR A 264 2.90 3.40 -8.47
N CYS A 265 3.80 3.99 -7.70
CA CYS A 265 5.20 4.07 -8.05
C CYS A 265 6.01 3.06 -7.22
N HIS A 266 6.43 1.96 -7.85
CA HIS A 266 7.20 0.90 -7.19
C HIS A 266 6.53 0.41 -5.89
N THR A 267 7.20 0.51 -4.75
CA THR A 267 6.69 0.12 -3.43
C THR A 267 5.94 1.26 -2.71
N GLN A 268 5.70 2.40 -3.37
CA GLN A 268 5.17 3.61 -2.77
C GLN A 268 3.69 3.83 -3.06
N HIS A 269 3.04 4.70 -2.27
CA HIS A 269 1.72 5.30 -2.46
C HIS A 269 0.52 4.38 -2.21
N ARG A 270 0.70 3.14 -1.78
CA ARG A 270 -0.42 2.23 -1.46
C ARG A 270 -1.17 2.61 -0.19
N GLY A 271 -0.56 3.42 0.67
CA GLY A 271 -1.21 4.04 1.83
C GLY A 271 -2.10 5.24 1.51
N LEU A 272 -2.05 5.77 0.27
CA LEU A 272 -2.89 6.89 -0.13
C LEU A 272 -4.30 6.41 -0.47
N SER A 273 -5.28 6.74 0.37
CA SER A 273 -6.66 6.28 0.28
C SER A 273 -7.30 6.49 -1.10
N GLY A 274 -7.02 7.63 -1.74
CA GLY A 274 -7.56 7.94 -3.07
C GLY A 274 -7.07 7.00 -4.17
N LEU A 275 -5.80 6.61 -4.14
CA LEU A 275 -5.21 5.65 -5.06
C LEU A 275 -5.61 4.21 -4.69
N ARG A 276 -5.62 3.91 -3.38
CA ARG A 276 -5.97 2.58 -2.89
C ARG A 276 -7.41 2.18 -3.23
N ARG A 277 -8.37 3.12 -3.25
CA ARG A 277 -9.73 2.86 -3.74
C ARG A 277 -9.80 2.47 -5.21
N LYS A 278 -8.87 2.97 -6.04
CA LYS A 278 -8.83 2.67 -7.49
C LYS A 278 -8.16 1.33 -7.80
N SER A 279 -7.16 0.95 -6.99
CA SER A 279 -6.48 -0.35 -7.09
C SER A 279 -6.34 -0.93 -5.66
N PRO A 280 -7.38 -1.61 -5.15
CA PRO A 280 -7.51 -1.92 -3.73
C PRO A 280 -6.66 -3.10 -3.26
N ARG A 281 -6.27 -4.01 -4.15
CA ARG A 281 -5.64 -5.30 -3.80
C ARG A 281 -4.52 -5.66 -4.78
N PRO A 282 -3.53 -6.47 -4.34
CA PRO A 282 -2.58 -7.08 -5.26
C PRO A 282 -3.31 -7.99 -6.23
N ARG A 283 -2.98 -7.91 -7.50
CA ARG A 283 -3.64 -8.70 -8.53
C ARG A 283 -2.65 -9.44 -9.42
N VAL A 284 -3.13 -10.55 -9.97
CA VAL A 284 -2.52 -11.27 -11.06
C VAL A 284 -3.51 -11.38 -12.22
N ASP A 285 -3.10 -10.87 -13.37
CA ASP A 285 -3.88 -10.94 -14.60
C ASP A 285 -3.54 -12.23 -15.35
N MET A 286 -4.57 -12.95 -15.85
CA MET A 286 -4.43 -14.20 -16.58
C MET A 286 -5.51 -14.37 -17.66
N HIS A 287 -5.23 -15.20 -18.66
CA HIS A 287 -6.23 -15.51 -19.67
C HIS A 287 -7.38 -16.34 -19.07
N PRO A 288 -8.66 -16.12 -19.46
CA PRO A 288 -9.80 -16.91 -18.97
C PRO A 288 -9.66 -18.43 -19.15
N GLN A 289 -9.03 -18.87 -20.23
CA GLN A 289 -8.76 -20.29 -20.47
C GLN A 289 -7.82 -20.86 -19.39
N THR A 290 -6.73 -20.15 -19.08
CA THR A 290 -5.76 -20.54 -18.04
C THR A 290 -6.44 -20.68 -16.68
N ALA A 291 -7.36 -19.76 -16.38
CA ALA A 291 -8.16 -19.79 -15.16
C ALA A 291 -9.12 -20.99 -15.13
N ALA A 292 -9.82 -21.25 -16.24
CA ALA A 292 -10.79 -22.35 -16.34
C ALA A 292 -10.11 -23.71 -16.15
N GLU A 293 -8.95 -23.93 -16.76
CA GLU A 293 -8.15 -25.17 -16.62
C GLU A 293 -7.75 -25.45 -15.17
N ARG A 294 -7.70 -24.43 -14.32
CA ARG A 294 -7.31 -24.49 -12.90
C ARG A 294 -8.47 -24.31 -11.92
N GLY A 295 -9.69 -24.18 -12.42
CA GLY A 295 -10.86 -23.92 -11.59
C GLY A 295 -10.82 -22.56 -10.85
N ILE A 296 -10.06 -21.59 -11.39
CA ILE A 296 -9.95 -20.24 -10.84
C ILE A 296 -11.14 -19.40 -11.28
N VAL A 297 -11.72 -18.65 -10.35
CA VAL A 297 -12.81 -17.71 -10.59
C VAL A 297 -12.26 -16.28 -10.56
N GLU A 298 -12.76 -15.42 -11.42
CA GLU A 298 -12.35 -14.01 -11.43
C GLU A 298 -12.64 -13.35 -10.07
N PHE A 299 -11.73 -12.51 -9.60
CA PHE A 299 -11.73 -11.86 -8.28
C PHE A 299 -11.52 -12.81 -7.08
N SER A 300 -11.28 -14.11 -7.33
CA SER A 300 -10.88 -15.01 -6.24
C SER A 300 -9.43 -14.80 -5.87
N SER A 301 -9.09 -15.20 -4.64
CA SER A 301 -7.71 -15.27 -4.19
C SER A 301 -7.03 -16.49 -4.82
N VAL A 302 -5.84 -16.29 -5.32
CA VAL A 302 -5.01 -17.36 -5.89
C VAL A 302 -3.62 -17.33 -5.30
N GLU A 303 -3.00 -18.50 -5.24
CA GLU A 303 -1.60 -18.66 -4.89
C GLU A 303 -0.76 -18.79 -6.16
N ILE A 304 0.31 -18.01 -6.24
CA ILE A 304 1.32 -18.08 -7.29
C ILE A 304 2.51 -18.78 -6.67
N LEU A 305 2.93 -19.92 -7.25
CA LEU A 305 3.94 -20.81 -6.70
C LEU A 305 5.16 -20.86 -7.61
N ARG A 306 6.35 -20.76 -7.04
CA ARG A 306 7.61 -20.99 -7.72
C ARG A 306 8.64 -21.63 -6.78
N GLY A 307 8.94 -22.92 -7.02
CA GLY A 307 9.78 -23.70 -6.09
C GLY A 307 9.17 -23.76 -4.68
N PRO A 308 9.91 -23.35 -3.64
CA PRO A 308 9.41 -23.29 -2.27
C PRO A 308 8.63 -22.00 -1.95
N TYR A 309 8.59 -21.05 -2.86
CA TYR A 309 8.02 -19.72 -2.64
C TYR A 309 6.58 -19.65 -3.12
N GLU A 310 5.74 -18.98 -2.36
CA GLU A 310 4.35 -18.68 -2.74
C GLU A 310 3.95 -17.28 -2.32
N ILE A 311 3.09 -16.64 -3.12
CA ILE A 311 2.44 -15.38 -2.78
C ILE A 311 0.95 -15.47 -3.11
N THR A 312 0.15 -14.62 -2.46
CA THR A 312 -1.31 -14.61 -2.64
C THR A 312 -1.77 -13.32 -3.30
N MET A 313 -2.54 -13.42 -4.38
CA MET A 313 -3.08 -12.29 -5.12
C MET A 313 -4.53 -12.52 -5.55
N GLU A 314 -5.23 -11.45 -5.93
CA GLU A 314 -6.57 -11.55 -6.54
C GLU A 314 -6.45 -11.83 -8.04
N ALA A 315 -7.14 -12.85 -8.53
CA ALA A 315 -7.18 -13.19 -9.95
C ALA A 315 -8.01 -12.18 -10.73
N ARG A 316 -7.51 -11.75 -11.89
CA ARG A 316 -8.20 -10.92 -12.87
C ARG A 316 -8.08 -11.58 -14.24
N PHE A 317 -9.12 -11.45 -15.05
CA PHE A 317 -9.15 -12.05 -16.37
C PHE A 317 -8.89 -10.99 -17.45
N ASP A 318 -7.96 -11.31 -18.34
CA ASP A 318 -7.68 -10.51 -19.54
C ASP A 318 -7.52 -11.45 -20.75
N SER A 319 -8.50 -11.39 -21.66
CA SER A 319 -8.51 -12.20 -22.89
C SER A 319 -7.44 -11.80 -23.92
N ASN A 320 -6.75 -10.68 -23.72
CA ASN A 320 -5.66 -10.25 -24.58
C ASN A 320 -4.31 -10.87 -24.17
N LEU A 321 -4.22 -11.49 -22.99
CA LEU A 321 -3.02 -12.21 -22.58
C LEU A 321 -2.91 -13.56 -23.31
N HIS A 322 -1.67 -14.00 -23.52
CA HIS A 322 -1.43 -15.37 -23.96
C HIS A 322 -1.78 -16.37 -22.86
N PRO A 323 -2.48 -17.50 -23.14
CA PRO A 323 -2.87 -18.47 -22.11
C PRO A 323 -1.71 -19.04 -21.29
N GLY A 324 -0.50 -19.08 -21.81
CA GLY A 324 0.69 -19.50 -21.08
C GLY A 324 1.36 -18.43 -20.22
N VAL A 325 0.78 -17.22 -20.07
CA VAL A 325 1.41 -16.09 -19.39
C VAL A 325 0.50 -15.56 -18.29
N VAL A 326 1.10 -15.23 -17.14
CA VAL A 326 0.44 -14.51 -16.05
C VAL A 326 1.25 -13.26 -15.68
N VAL A 327 0.52 -12.18 -15.36
CA VAL A 327 1.12 -10.86 -15.09
C VAL A 327 0.76 -10.43 -13.67
N ALA A 328 1.72 -10.48 -12.76
CA ALA A 328 1.52 -10.14 -11.35
C ALA A 328 2.00 -8.72 -11.02
N GLU A 329 1.28 -8.02 -10.18
CA GLU A 329 1.70 -6.73 -9.64
C GLU A 329 2.80 -6.91 -8.60
N TYR A 330 3.57 -5.85 -8.32
CA TYR A 330 4.65 -5.86 -7.33
C TYR A 330 4.55 -4.67 -6.37
N GLY A 331 5.32 -4.72 -5.28
CA GLY A 331 5.49 -3.63 -4.33
C GLY A 331 4.36 -3.48 -3.31
N TRP A 332 3.61 -4.53 -3.03
CA TRP A 332 2.53 -4.57 -2.06
C TRP A 332 3.06 -4.87 -0.65
N TRP A 333 2.85 -3.94 0.29
CA TRP A 333 3.15 -4.08 1.71
C TRP A 333 2.31 -3.13 2.57
N GLN A 334 2.10 -1.88 2.11
CA GLN A 334 1.57 -0.79 2.91
C GLN A 334 0.06 -0.91 3.11
N ALA A 335 -0.38 -0.73 4.35
CA ALA A 335 -1.78 -0.55 4.68
C ALA A 335 -2.28 0.85 4.28
N ALA A 336 -3.60 1.00 4.12
CA ALA A 336 -4.28 2.29 4.05
C ALA A 336 -5.37 2.35 5.15
N PRO A 337 -4.97 2.70 6.38
CA PRO A 337 -5.85 2.63 7.55
C PRO A 337 -7.11 3.48 7.43
N ASP A 338 -7.01 4.65 6.80
CA ASP A 338 -8.15 5.58 6.60
C ASP A 338 -9.35 4.94 5.91
N ILE A 339 -9.12 3.87 5.17
CA ILE A 339 -10.17 3.12 4.44
C ILE A 339 -10.22 1.65 4.86
N GLY A 340 -9.59 1.30 5.98
CA GLY A 340 -9.55 -0.07 6.49
C GLY A 340 -8.88 -1.08 5.54
N ALA A 341 -8.04 -0.61 4.59
CA ALA A 341 -7.38 -1.51 3.65
C ALA A 341 -6.11 -2.11 4.30
N PRO A 342 -5.94 -3.45 4.26
CA PRO A 342 -4.86 -4.13 4.95
C PRO A 342 -3.49 -3.85 4.33
N GLY A 343 -2.44 -3.99 5.15
CA GLY A 343 -1.08 -4.22 4.69
C GLY A 343 -0.87 -5.68 4.29
N TYR A 344 0.33 -5.96 3.78
CA TYR A 344 0.74 -7.31 3.37
C TYR A 344 2.11 -7.60 3.96
N GLU A 345 2.23 -8.74 4.60
CA GLU A 345 3.50 -9.20 5.15
C GLU A 345 4.43 -9.68 4.04
N ILE A 346 5.72 -9.54 4.23
CA ILE A 346 6.72 -10.11 3.34
C ILE A 346 7.23 -11.40 3.94
N GLY A 347 7.07 -12.51 3.23
CA GLY A 347 7.43 -13.85 3.68
C GLY A 347 6.45 -14.46 4.68
N GLY A 348 5.24 -13.91 4.84
CA GLY A 348 4.18 -14.40 5.73
C GLY A 348 3.00 -15.01 4.97
N ALA A 349 1.97 -15.39 5.72
CA ALA A 349 0.74 -15.98 5.17
C ALA A 349 -0.02 -15.04 4.23
N SER A 350 0.15 -13.73 4.38
CA SER A 350 -0.46 -12.71 3.53
C SER A 350 0.54 -12.11 2.53
N ASP A 351 1.64 -12.81 2.22
CA ASP A 351 2.66 -12.32 1.31
C ASP A 351 2.07 -12.07 -0.09
N ALA A 352 2.26 -10.86 -0.59
CA ALA A 352 1.92 -10.42 -1.93
C ALA A 352 3.13 -9.77 -2.62
N ASN A 353 4.34 -10.04 -2.12
CA ASN A 353 5.57 -9.49 -2.66
C ASN A 353 6.06 -10.32 -3.85
N TYR A 354 5.95 -9.79 -5.04
CA TYR A 354 6.46 -10.42 -6.27
C TYR A 354 7.92 -10.87 -6.15
N ASN A 355 8.75 -10.10 -5.45
CA ASN A 355 10.17 -10.39 -5.29
C ASN A 355 10.46 -11.64 -4.44
N SER A 356 9.50 -12.14 -3.66
CA SER A 356 9.59 -13.46 -3.02
C SER A 356 9.68 -14.58 -4.06
N LEU A 357 8.96 -14.45 -5.18
CA LEU A 357 9.02 -15.41 -6.29
C LEU A 357 10.29 -15.28 -7.14
N ALA A 358 10.96 -14.13 -7.10
CA ALA A 358 12.21 -13.92 -7.83
C ALA A 358 13.45 -14.51 -7.14
N ALA A 359 13.29 -15.05 -5.93
CA ALA A 359 14.35 -15.73 -5.20
C ALA A 359 14.89 -16.93 -6.01
N GLY A 360 16.21 -17.11 -6.00
CA GLY A 360 16.88 -18.19 -6.76
C GLY A 360 16.79 -18.08 -8.28
N GLY A 361 16.32 -16.96 -8.83
CA GLY A 361 16.29 -16.68 -10.25
C GLY A 361 17.70 -16.44 -10.82
N ALA A 362 17.81 -16.50 -12.16
CA ALA A 362 19.06 -16.21 -12.85
C ALA A 362 19.52 -14.77 -12.57
N ILE A 363 20.82 -14.59 -12.45
CA ILE A 363 21.45 -13.28 -12.24
C ILE A 363 22.38 -13.02 -13.43
N ASP A 364 22.27 -11.83 -14.01
CA ASP A 364 23.18 -11.42 -15.07
C ASP A 364 24.63 -11.38 -14.56
N PRO A 365 25.55 -12.06 -15.22
CA PRO A 365 26.91 -12.25 -14.71
C PRO A 365 27.74 -10.95 -14.68
N ILE A 366 27.35 -9.93 -15.42
CA ILE A 366 28.07 -8.65 -15.51
C ILE A 366 27.43 -7.61 -14.61
N SER A 367 26.14 -7.37 -14.78
CA SER A 367 25.44 -6.31 -14.04
C SER A 367 24.97 -6.73 -12.64
N GLY A 368 24.89 -8.04 -12.36
CA GLY A 368 24.28 -8.53 -11.11
C GLY A 368 22.76 -8.36 -11.07
N ALA A 369 22.13 -7.97 -12.17
CA ALA A 369 20.69 -7.76 -12.24
C ALA A 369 19.94 -9.11 -12.17
N PRO A 370 18.95 -9.25 -11.25
CA PRO A 370 18.16 -10.47 -11.19
C PRO A 370 17.13 -10.55 -12.32
N ALA A 371 16.88 -11.75 -12.83
CA ALA A 371 15.77 -12.00 -13.73
C ALA A 371 14.45 -11.89 -12.96
N VAL A 372 13.72 -10.81 -13.17
CA VAL A 372 12.41 -10.55 -12.54
C VAL A 372 11.25 -10.62 -13.54
N ARG A 373 11.54 -10.96 -14.77
CA ARG A 373 10.58 -11.19 -15.85
C ARG A 373 10.90 -12.51 -16.52
N SER A 374 9.91 -13.15 -17.11
CA SER A 374 10.08 -14.49 -17.70
C SER A 374 10.53 -15.55 -16.70
N LEU A 375 10.03 -15.47 -15.46
CA LEU A 375 10.10 -16.56 -14.50
C LEU A 375 9.06 -17.62 -14.86
N CYS A 376 9.19 -18.84 -14.33
CA CYS A 376 8.17 -19.86 -14.49
C CYS A 376 7.44 -20.10 -13.18
N CYS A 377 6.11 -20.31 -13.24
CA CYS A 377 5.28 -20.51 -12.06
C CYS A 377 4.09 -21.44 -12.33
N GLU A 378 3.42 -21.81 -11.26
CA GLU A 378 2.05 -22.35 -11.28
C GLU A 378 1.13 -21.41 -10.52
N VAL A 379 -0.15 -21.37 -10.90
CA VAL A 379 -1.19 -20.60 -10.21
C VAL A 379 -2.33 -21.55 -9.85
N ARG A 380 -2.75 -21.54 -8.60
CA ARG A 380 -3.87 -22.38 -8.13
C ARG A 380 -4.85 -21.55 -7.30
N PRO A 381 -6.12 -21.97 -7.16
CA PRO A 381 -7.02 -21.39 -6.18
C PRO A 381 -6.37 -21.46 -4.79
N SER A 382 -6.39 -20.36 -4.05
CA SER A 382 -5.87 -20.37 -2.70
C SER A 382 -6.74 -21.25 -1.81
N ALA A 383 -6.13 -22.18 -1.07
CA ALA A 383 -6.82 -22.93 -0.03
C ALA A 383 -7.33 -22.02 1.11
N ARG A 384 -6.78 -20.81 1.20
CA ARG A 384 -7.20 -19.73 2.10
C ARG A 384 -8.35 -18.91 1.52
N THR A 385 -8.85 -19.27 0.36
CA THR A 385 -9.99 -18.58 -0.26
C THR A 385 -11.27 -19.13 0.29
N VAL A 386 -11.83 -18.34 0.86
CA VAL A 386 -13.03 -18.24 1.54
C VAL A 386 -14.16 -17.95 0.56
N GLY A 387 -14.85 -19.01 0.16
CA GLY A 387 -16.01 -18.98 -0.72
C GLY A 387 -15.70 -18.55 -2.15
N LYS A 388 -16.63 -18.80 -3.08
CA LYS A 388 -16.54 -18.33 -4.46
C LYS A 388 -17.04 -16.88 -4.54
N PRO A 389 -16.19 -15.86 -4.75
CA PRO A 389 -16.69 -14.55 -5.12
C PRO A 389 -17.37 -14.65 -6.50
N TRP A 390 -18.34 -13.79 -6.71
CA TRP A 390 -19.06 -13.71 -7.99
C TRP A 390 -18.99 -12.27 -8.54
N ALA A 391 -19.10 -12.14 -9.85
CA ALA A 391 -19.19 -10.84 -10.50
C ALA A 391 -20.66 -10.36 -10.53
N GLY A 392 -20.86 -9.06 -10.36
CA GLY A 392 -22.20 -8.47 -10.41
C GLY A 392 -23.10 -8.88 -9.26
N PHE A 393 -24.32 -9.24 -9.56
CA PHE A 393 -25.36 -9.59 -8.58
C PHE A 393 -25.77 -11.05 -8.71
N ARG A 394 -25.93 -11.71 -7.55
CA ARG A 394 -26.34 -13.12 -7.41
C ARG A 394 -27.67 -13.19 -6.71
N GLN A 395 -28.53 -14.13 -7.13
CA GLN A 395 -29.83 -14.33 -6.52
C GLN A 395 -29.69 -14.98 -5.13
N MET A 396 -30.35 -14.38 -4.17
CA MET A 396 -30.36 -14.80 -2.77
C MET A 396 -31.81 -14.95 -2.31
N ARG A 397 -32.09 -16.03 -1.58
CA ARG A 397 -33.39 -16.25 -0.93
C ARG A 397 -33.34 -15.70 0.49
N ILE A 398 -34.42 -15.08 0.92
CA ILE A 398 -34.60 -14.66 2.31
C ILE A 398 -34.94 -15.90 3.15
N ALA A 399 -33.99 -16.37 3.93
CA ALA A 399 -34.14 -17.52 4.80
C ALA A 399 -34.79 -17.17 6.14
N ALA A 400 -34.53 -15.96 6.65
CA ALA A 400 -35.17 -15.46 7.86
C ALA A 400 -35.36 -13.95 7.81
N ARG A 401 -36.40 -13.47 8.52
CA ARG A 401 -36.75 -12.07 8.67
C ARG A 401 -37.15 -11.79 10.11
N ASN A 402 -36.48 -10.86 10.76
CA ASN A 402 -36.78 -10.47 12.15
C ASN A 402 -36.95 -8.95 12.24
N VAL A 403 -37.87 -8.50 13.09
CA VAL A 403 -38.02 -7.09 13.44
C VAL A 403 -37.16 -6.83 14.67
N GLU A 404 -36.06 -6.10 14.50
CA GLU A 404 -35.14 -5.77 15.59
C GLU A 404 -35.75 -4.74 16.55
N VAL A 405 -36.29 -3.67 15.97
CA VAL A 405 -37.02 -2.59 16.64
C VAL A 405 -37.95 -1.94 15.61
N PRO A 406 -38.91 -1.09 16.04
CA PRO A 406 -39.78 -0.37 15.12
C PRO A 406 -38.97 0.35 14.02
N GLY A 407 -39.25 0.00 12.77
CA GLY A 407 -38.57 0.56 11.59
C GLY A 407 -37.18 -0.03 11.26
N VAL A 408 -36.76 -1.11 11.91
CA VAL A 408 -35.52 -1.84 11.57
C VAL A 408 -35.81 -3.33 11.43
N THR A 409 -35.51 -3.89 10.28
CA THR A 409 -35.68 -5.32 9.96
C THR A 409 -34.35 -5.94 9.59
N SER A 410 -33.99 -7.07 10.20
CA SER A 410 -32.87 -7.88 9.77
C SER A 410 -33.32 -9.03 8.84
N LEU A 411 -32.47 -9.32 7.86
CA LEU A 411 -32.67 -10.37 6.88
C LEU A 411 -31.49 -11.34 6.93
N THR A 412 -31.78 -12.64 6.85
CA THR A 412 -30.80 -13.68 6.59
C THR A 412 -30.96 -14.12 5.14
N LEU A 413 -29.87 -14.10 4.38
CA LEU A 413 -29.83 -14.34 2.94
C LEU A 413 -29.02 -15.61 2.65
N GLU A 414 -29.61 -16.53 1.91
CA GLU A 414 -28.96 -17.78 1.46
C GLU A 414 -28.89 -17.81 -0.07
N PRO A 415 -27.83 -18.40 -0.66
CA PRO A 415 -27.73 -18.55 -2.10
C PRO A 415 -28.78 -19.54 -2.62
N ILE A 416 -29.42 -19.23 -3.75
CA ILE A 416 -30.42 -20.13 -4.38
C ILE A 416 -29.73 -21.29 -5.09
N ASP A 417 -28.57 -21.05 -5.66
CA ASP A 417 -27.82 -22.01 -6.46
C ASP A 417 -27.03 -23.03 -5.63
N GLY A 418 -27.03 -22.92 -4.30
CA GLY A 418 -26.32 -23.80 -3.37
C GLY A 418 -24.80 -23.67 -3.40
N GLU A 419 -24.26 -22.77 -4.23
CA GLU A 419 -22.82 -22.49 -4.29
C GLU A 419 -22.34 -21.74 -3.03
N ALA A 420 -21.08 -21.98 -2.64
CA ALA A 420 -20.50 -21.34 -1.48
C ALA A 420 -20.52 -19.81 -1.57
N LEU A 421 -20.73 -19.15 -0.43
CA LEU A 421 -20.68 -17.70 -0.31
C LEU A 421 -19.25 -17.24 -0.08
N ALA A 422 -18.93 -16.03 -0.53
CA ALA A 422 -17.67 -15.38 -0.25
C ALA A 422 -17.59 -14.98 1.22
N GLY A 423 -16.45 -15.21 1.86
CA GLY A 423 -16.21 -14.67 3.19
C GLY A 423 -16.16 -13.14 3.22
N PHE A 424 -16.23 -12.61 4.42
CA PHE A 424 -16.20 -11.17 4.62
C PHE A 424 -15.46 -10.80 5.90
N ARG A 425 -15.11 -9.53 6.02
CA ARG A 425 -14.52 -8.95 7.23
C ARG A 425 -15.55 -8.12 7.97
N ALA A 426 -15.38 -8.02 9.28
CA ALA A 426 -16.21 -7.14 10.10
C ALA A 426 -16.20 -5.71 9.55
N GLY A 427 -17.39 -5.09 9.46
CA GLY A 427 -17.60 -3.76 8.90
C GLY A 427 -17.92 -3.71 7.41
N GLN A 428 -17.73 -4.78 6.65
CA GLN A 428 -18.12 -4.84 5.23
C GLN A 428 -19.65 -4.86 5.04
N PHE A 429 -20.09 -4.60 3.81
CA PHE A 429 -21.49 -4.52 3.43
C PHE A 429 -21.81 -5.37 2.19
N LEU A 430 -23.08 -5.61 1.97
CA LEU A 430 -23.65 -6.10 0.70
C LEU A 430 -24.40 -4.99 -0.01
N SER A 431 -24.20 -4.86 -1.30
CA SER A 431 -25.12 -4.10 -2.16
C SER A 431 -26.28 -5.01 -2.55
N LEU A 432 -27.49 -4.63 -2.15
CA LEU A 432 -28.73 -5.36 -2.43
C LEU A 432 -29.57 -4.63 -3.48
N ARG A 433 -30.30 -5.38 -4.30
CA ARG A 433 -31.34 -4.87 -5.20
C ARG A 433 -32.48 -5.87 -5.31
N LEU A 434 -33.65 -5.38 -5.69
CA LEU A 434 -34.78 -6.23 -6.06
C LEU A 434 -34.80 -6.41 -7.56
N PRO A 435 -35.13 -7.61 -8.07
CA PRO A 435 -35.37 -7.83 -9.50
C PRO A 435 -36.44 -6.86 -10.01
N THR A 436 -36.21 -6.24 -11.16
CA THR A 436 -37.16 -5.35 -11.81
C THR A 436 -37.39 -5.83 -13.24
N GLU A 437 -38.64 -5.86 -13.69
CA GLU A 437 -39.00 -6.20 -15.08
C GLU A 437 -38.76 -5.03 -16.03
N ASP A 438 -38.87 -3.77 -15.50
CA ASP A 438 -38.71 -2.55 -16.28
C ASP A 438 -37.79 -1.53 -15.59
N GLY A 439 -36.70 -1.13 -16.26
CA GLY A 439 -35.84 -0.04 -15.87
C GLY A 439 -34.56 -0.45 -15.08
N PRO A 440 -33.65 0.50 -14.78
CA PRO A 440 -32.43 0.20 -14.08
C PRO A 440 -32.71 -0.18 -12.61
N ALA A 441 -32.20 -1.34 -12.19
CA ALA A 441 -32.38 -1.83 -10.82
C ALA A 441 -31.63 -0.93 -9.82
N ILE A 442 -32.34 -0.42 -8.84
CA ILE A 442 -31.78 0.40 -7.78
C ILE A 442 -31.09 -0.50 -6.77
N SER A 443 -29.79 -0.27 -6.52
CA SER A 443 -29.03 -0.95 -5.47
C SER A 443 -28.71 -0.02 -4.31
N ARG A 444 -28.63 -0.60 -3.09
CA ARG A 444 -28.18 0.10 -1.88
C ARG A 444 -27.33 -0.85 -1.04
N SER A 445 -26.36 -0.27 -0.33
CA SER A 445 -25.44 -1.01 0.53
C SER A 445 -25.98 -1.13 1.95
N TYR A 446 -25.86 -2.33 2.53
CA TYR A 446 -26.27 -2.65 3.89
C TYR A 446 -25.16 -3.42 4.58
N SER A 447 -24.70 -2.93 5.74
CA SER A 447 -23.62 -3.55 6.50
C SER A 447 -23.97 -4.99 6.90
N LEU A 448 -22.99 -5.87 6.79
CA LEU A 448 -23.08 -7.25 7.26
C LEU A 448 -23.08 -7.25 8.79
N THR A 449 -24.06 -7.95 9.40
CA THR A 449 -24.26 -8.00 10.83
C THR A 449 -23.99 -9.37 11.43
N GLY A 450 -23.76 -10.39 10.60
CA GLY A 450 -23.39 -11.73 11.04
C GLY A 450 -21.91 -11.85 11.41
N ARG A 451 -21.56 -12.96 12.05
CA ARG A 451 -20.16 -13.29 12.34
C ARG A 451 -19.40 -13.49 11.01
N PRO A 452 -18.23 -12.86 10.84
CA PRO A 452 -17.36 -13.16 9.73
C PRO A 452 -16.87 -14.62 9.78
N GLU A 453 -17.06 -15.33 8.69
CA GLU A 453 -16.67 -16.73 8.53
C GLU A 453 -15.93 -16.87 7.19
N GLU A 454 -15.04 -17.83 7.12
CA GLU A 454 -14.33 -18.12 5.88
C GLU A 454 -15.26 -18.70 4.81
N LEU A 455 -16.20 -19.52 5.20
CA LEU A 455 -17.19 -20.15 4.33
C LEU A 455 -18.59 -19.94 4.92
N PRO A 456 -19.15 -18.71 4.84
CA PRO A 456 -20.46 -18.47 5.36
C PRO A 456 -21.53 -19.22 4.54
N THR A 457 -22.49 -19.80 5.21
CA THR A 457 -23.65 -20.41 4.58
C THR A 457 -24.77 -19.40 4.30
N SER A 458 -24.73 -18.27 4.97
CA SER A 458 -25.70 -17.19 4.84
C SER A 458 -25.06 -15.84 5.17
N TYR A 459 -25.67 -14.77 4.67
CA TYR A 459 -25.36 -13.40 5.09
C TYR A 459 -26.48 -12.83 5.93
N LYS A 460 -26.13 -11.98 6.91
CA LYS A 460 -27.09 -11.22 7.69
C LYS A 460 -26.89 -9.74 7.49
N VAL A 461 -27.97 -9.01 7.23
CA VAL A 461 -27.99 -7.55 7.09
C VAL A 461 -29.15 -6.98 7.88
N ALA A 462 -29.06 -5.71 8.30
CA ALA A 462 -30.19 -5.00 8.91
C ALA A 462 -30.51 -3.72 8.13
N ILE A 463 -31.79 -3.51 7.91
CA ILE A 463 -32.34 -2.50 7.04
C ILE A 463 -33.20 -1.56 7.87
N ARG A 464 -32.81 -0.28 7.93
CA ARG A 464 -33.66 0.77 8.46
C ARG A 464 -34.64 1.23 7.38
N HIS A 465 -35.91 1.18 7.69
CA HIS A 465 -36.96 1.70 6.82
C HIS A 465 -36.89 3.24 6.80
N ILE A 466 -36.83 3.79 5.60
CA ILE A 466 -36.92 5.22 5.31
C ILE A 466 -38.24 5.44 4.59
N GLU A 467 -39.09 6.34 5.06
CA GLU A 467 -40.49 6.50 4.63
C GLU A 467 -40.61 6.73 3.12
N ASP A 468 -39.74 7.55 2.54
CA ASP A 468 -39.66 7.81 1.09
C ASP A 468 -38.50 7.07 0.40
N GLY A 469 -37.95 6.05 1.04
CA GLY A 469 -36.80 5.29 0.52
C GLY A 469 -37.21 4.32 -0.59
N GLU A 470 -36.68 4.53 -1.80
CA GLU A 470 -37.02 3.74 -3.00
C GLU A 470 -36.81 2.22 -2.82
N LEU A 471 -35.77 1.78 -2.11
CA LEU A 471 -35.46 0.36 -1.90
C LEU A 471 -35.75 -0.09 -0.47
N SER A 472 -35.38 0.70 0.56
CA SER A 472 -35.53 0.29 1.96
C SER A 472 -36.99 0.05 2.36
N GLY A 473 -37.94 0.84 1.78
CA GLY A 473 -39.37 0.65 1.96
C GLY A 473 -39.89 -0.65 1.34
N LYS A 474 -39.34 -1.09 0.22
CA LYS A 474 -39.66 -2.37 -0.41
C LYS A 474 -39.05 -3.54 0.36
N LEU A 475 -37.77 -3.44 0.72
CA LEU A 475 -37.04 -4.46 1.47
C LEU A 475 -37.62 -4.69 2.89
N SER A 476 -38.25 -3.70 3.50
CA SER A 476 -38.91 -3.87 4.80
C SER A 476 -40.19 -4.73 4.74
N ARG A 477 -40.74 -4.92 3.54
CA ARG A 477 -42.00 -5.68 3.29
C ARG A 477 -41.78 -7.08 2.71
N VAL A 478 -40.52 -7.44 2.37
CA VAL A 478 -40.22 -8.76 1.85
C VAL A 478 -40.55 -9.86 2.86
N ALA A 479 -40.93 -11.02 2.36
CA ALA A 479 -41.25 -12.19 3.16
C ALA A 479 -40.13 -13.24 3.13
N VAL A 480 -40.15 -14.17 4.07
CA VAL A 480 -39.31 -15.38 4.01
C VAL A 480 -39.68 -16.17 2.76
N GLY A 481 -38.69 -16.57 1.99
CA GLY A 481 -38.84 -17.24 0.68
C GLY A 481 -38.71 -16.32 -0.53
N ASP A 482 -38.90 -15.01 -0.35
CA ASP A 482 -38.69 -14.04 -1.44
C ASP A 482 -37.23 -14.02 -1.89
N VAL A 483 -37.05 -13.63 -3.15
CA VAL A 483 -35.74 -13.55 -3.80
C VAL A 483 -35.35 -12.10 -3.99
N LEU A 484 -34.12 -11.82 -3.66
CA LEU A 484 -33.45 -10.57 -3.98
C LEU A 484 -32.08 -10.85 -4.61
N GLU A 485 -31.40 -9.83 -5.07
CA GLU A 485 -30.06 -9.95 -5.63
C GLU A 485 -29.05 -9.21 -4.76
N ALA A 486 -27.92 -9.87 -4.50
CA ALA A 486 -26.81 -9.32 -3.72
C ALA A 486 -25.51 -9.32 -4.52
N ALA A 487 -24.77 -8.22 -4.46
CA ALA A 487 -23.38 -8.22 -4.86
C ALA A 487 -22.52 -8.94 -3.78
N ARG A 488 -21.30 -9.35 -4.14
CA ARG A 488 -20.36 -9.89 -3.16
C ARG A 488 -20.09 -8.91 -2.01
N PRO A 489 -19.66 -9.38 -0.84
CA PRO A 489 -19.21 -8.49 0.22
C PRO A 489 -18.15 -7.50 -0.26
N ASP A 490 -18.32 -6.23 0.09
CA ASP A 490 -17.42 -5.14 -0.27
C ASP A 490 -17.34 -4.12 0.88
N GLY A 491 -16.45 -3.14 0.76
CA GLY A 491 -16.27 -2.07 1.72
C GLY A 491 -14.87 -2.05 2.34
N HIS A 492 -14.46 -0.82 2.63
CA HIS A 492 -13.12 -0.52 3.16
C HIS A 492 -13.15 -0.10 4.64
N PHE A 493 -14.33 0.06 5.20
CA PHE A 493 -14.52 0.28 6.63
C PHE A 493 -14.47 -1.08 7.33
N THR A 494 -13.26 -1.62 7.51
CA THR A 494 -13.06 -2.91 8.18
C THR A 494 -12.53 -2.71 9.58
N LEU A 495 -13.03 -3.55 10.49
CA LEU A 495 -12.63 -3.54 11.89
C LEU A 495 -11.63 -4.68 12.12
N PRO A 496 -10.41 -4.36 12.57
CA PRO A 496 -9.38 -5.37 12.78
C PRO A 496 -9.72 -6.22 14.02
N PHE A 497 -9.74 -7.53 13.85
CA PHE A 497 -9.91 -8.45 14.96
C PHE A 497 -8.59 -8.68 15.72
N GLU A 498 -7.49 -8.71 15.01
CA GLU A 498 -6.13 -8.74 15.57
C GLU A 498 -5.65 -7.31 15.75
N ASN A 499 -5.70 -6.80 16.97
CA ASN A 499 -5.28 -5.43 17.30
C ASN A 499 -4.77 -5.34 18.73
N GLU A 500 -3.62 -4.71 18.89
CA GLU A 500 -2.97 -4.53 20.19
C GLU A 500 -3.54 -3.34 20.98
N PHE A 501 -4.21 -2.40 20.30
CA PHE A 501 -4.78 -1.19 20.91
C PHE A 501 -6.26 -1.38 21.20
N PRO A 502 -6.82 -0.71 22.23
CA PRO A 502 -8.25 -0.68 22.44
C PRO A 502 -9.02 -0.14 21.23
N ILE A 503 -10.17 -0.72 20.93
CA ILE A 503 -11.08 -0.25 19.89
C ILE A 503 -12.27 0.44 20.53
N VAL A 504 -12.49 1.70 20.19
CA VAL A 504 -13.65 2.49 20.61
C VAL A 504 -14.66 2.55 19.47
N LEU A 505 -15.82 1.97 19.69
CA LEU A 505 -16.94 1.97 18.74
C LEU A 505 -17.97 2.99 19.19
N SER A 506 -18.22 4.02 18.39
CA SER A 506 -19.23 5.05 18.64
C SER A 506 -20.36 4.93 17.62
N ALA A 507 -21.48 4.36 18.05
CA ALA A 507 -22.66 4.10 17.24
C ALA A 507 -23.83 5.00 17.57
N SER A 508 -24.63 5.42 16.58
CA SER A 508 -25.90 6.07 16.81
C SER A 508 -27.02 5.48 15.93
N GLY A 509 -28.07 4.98 16.56
CA GLY A 509 -29.20 4.34 15.87
C GLY A 509 -28.76 3.16 15.02
N ILE A 510 -29.11 3.16 13.72
CA ILE A 510 -28.74 2.07 12.79
C ILE A 510 -27.23 2.03 12.49
N GLY A 511 -26.46 3.04 12.87
CA GLY A 511 -25.00 3.04 12.78
C GLY A 511 -24.31 1.96 13.62
N ILE A 512 -25.06 1.16 14.38
CA ILE A 512 -24.54 -0.03 15.06
C ILE A 512 -24.20 -1.17 14.08
N THR A 513 -24.82 -1.21 12.91
CA THR A 513 -24.74 -2.36 12.01
C THR A 513 -23.34 -2.74 11.54
N PRO A 514 -22.41 -1.83 11.18
CA PRO A 514 -21.06 -2.20 10.81
C PRO A 514 -20.28 -2.86 11.95
N PHE A 515 -20.64 -2.54 13.19
CA PHE A 515 -19.94 -3.03 14.38
C PHE A 515 -20.41 -4.42 14.82
N MET A 516 -21.63 -4.80 14.45
CA MET A 516 -22.20 -6.09 14.85
C MET A 516 -21.32 -7.28 14.47
N SER A 517 -20.74 -7.25 13.27
CA SER A 517 -19.87 -8.34 12.82
C SER A 517 -18.62 -8.53 13.70
N LEU A 518 -18.01 -7.44 14.18
CA LEU A 518 -16.90 -7.51 15.13
C LEU A 518 -17.37 -8.04 16.48
N LEU A 519 -18.50 -7.53 16.98
CA LEU A 519 -19.06 -7.99 18.26
C LEU A 519 -19.36 -9.48 18.23
N GLU A 520 -19.88 -10.00 17.12
CA GLU A 520 -20.13 -11.42 16.93
C GLU A 520 -18.85 -12.26 16.91
N GLN A 521 -17.72 -11.72 16.44
CA GLN A 521 -16.43 -12.42 16.50
C GLN A 521 -15.90 -12.53 17.94
N LEU A 522 -16.11 -11.51 18.77
CA LEU A 522 -15.60 -11.49 20.16
C LEU A 522 -16.11 -12.63 21.02
N VAL A 523 -17.23 -13.26 20.65
CA VAL A 523 -17.78 -14.43 21.36
C VAL A 523 -16.80 -15.61 21.39
N SER A 524 -15.80 -15.67 20.50
CA SER A 524 -14.74 -16.69 20.54
C SER A 524 -13.80 -16.55 21.75
N GLY A 525 -13.87 -15.45 22.50
CA GLY A 525 -12.97 -15.13 23.62
C GLY A 525 -11.63 -14.55 23.21
N GLU A 526 -11.35 -14.52 21.92
CA GLU A 526 -10.17 -13.90 21.31
C GLU A 526 -10.50 -12.48 20.83
N GLY A 527 -9.51 -11.72 20.43
CA GLY A 527 -9.68 -10.39 19.84
C GLY A 527 -9.27 -9.25 20.77
N PRO A 528 -9.42 -7.99 20.29
CA PRO A 528 -9.01 -6.79 20.99
C PRO A 528 -9.94 -6.47 22.19
N GLU A 529 -9.49 -5.54 23.03
CA GLU A 529 -10.36 -4.86 23.98
C GLU A 529 -11.26 -3.88 23.23
N VAL A 530 -12.58 -3.96 23.45
CA VAL A 530 -13.59 -3.17 22.72
C VAL A 530 -14.46 -2.39 23.69
N TRP A 531 -14.61 -1.11 23.42
CA TRP A 531 -15.51 -0.20 24.12
C TRP A 531 -16.60 0.28 23.18
N LEU A 532 -17.83 -0.17 23.41
CA LEU A 532 -19.00 0.24 22.62
C LEU A 532 -19.77 1.35 23.33
N TYR A 533 -19.82 2.53 22.72
CA TYR A 533 -20.64 3.66 23.10
C TYR A 533 -21.82 3.76 22.12
N TYR A 534 -23.00 3.37 22.57
CA TYR A 534 -24.17 3.26 21.69
C TYR A 534 -25.28 4.23 22.07
N GLY A 535 -25.57 5.18 21.19
CA GLY A 535 -26.64 6.17 21.30
C GLY A 535 -27.94 5.72 20.61
N SER A 536 -29.05 5.67 21.35
CA SER A 536 -30.37 5.36 20.82
C SER A 536 -31.39 6.41 21.28
N ARG A 537 -32.62 6.38 20.75
CA ARG A 537 -33.68 7.27 21.19
C ARG A 537 -34.15 6.89 22.59
N ASN A 538 -34.47 5.62 22.82
CA ASN A 538 -34.90 4.97 24.04
C ASN A 538 -34.76 3.45 23.89
N ALA A 539 -35.15 2.66 24.87
CA ALA A 539 -35.06 1.19 24.89
C ALA A 539 -35.81 0.53 23.70
N GLU A 540 -36.99 1.06 23.32
CA GLU A 540 -37.80 0.55 22.21
C GLU A 540 -37.10 0.70 20.84
N HIS A 541 -36.22 1.67 20.72
CA HIS A 541 -35.45 1.95 19.47
C HIS A 541 -34.01 1.50 19.57
N HIS A 542 -33.64 0.69 20.53
CA HIS A 542 -32.30 0.19 20.75
C HIS A 542 -32.09 -1.14 19.99
N ALA A 543 -31.76 -1.05 18.73
CA ALA A 543 -31.55 -2.23 17.88
C ALA A 543 -30.42 -3.12 18.42
N PHE A 544 -30.59 -4.43 18.32
CA PHE A 544 -29.66 -5.47 18.79
C PHE A 544 -29.36 -5.47 20.29
N ARG A 545 -30.12 -4.74 21.12
CA ARG A 545 -29.84 -4.60 22.55
C ARG A 545 -29.60 -5.94 23.25
N ASP A 546 -30.52 -6.87 23.09
CA ASP A 546 -30.47 -8.15 23.81
C ASP A 546 -29.31 -9.01 23.30
N ARG A 547 -28.99 -8.91 22.01
CA ARG A 547 -27.83 -9.59 21.41
C ARG A 547 -26.51 -9.00 21.90
N ILE A 548 -26.37 -7.68 21.93
CA ILE A 548 -25.18 -6.98 22.45
C ILE A 548 -24.98 -7.33 23.94
N ASN A 549 -26.03 -7.32 24.74
CA ASN A 549 -25.95 -7.70 26.15
C ASN A 549 -25.52 -9.17 26.33
N ALA A 550 -26.04 -10.08 25.49
CA ALA A 550 -25.64 -11.49 25.52
C ALA A 550 -24.15 -11.66 25.16
N ILE A 551 -23.65 -10.92 24.17
CA ILE A 551 -22.23 -10.91 23.82
C ILE A 551 -21.39 -10.35 24.97
N ALA A 552 -21.77 -9.21 25.52
CA ALA A 552 -21.03 -8.55 26.60
C ALA A 552 -20.95 -9.44 27.86
N SER A 553 -22.00 -10.19 28.16
CA SER A 553 -21.99 -11.11 29.31
C SER A 553 -21.01 -12.30 29.18
N GLN A 554 -20.61 -12.63 27.94
CA GLN A 554 -19.71 -13.72 27.62
C GLN A 554 -18.28 -13.24 27.27
N THR A 555 -18.09 -11.92 27.12
CA THR A 555 -16.85 -11.33 26.60
C THR A 555 -16.30 -10.30 27.58
N PRO A 556 -15.36 -10.68 28.49
CA PRO A 556 -14.81 -9.75 29.47
C PRO A 556 -14.08 -8.53 28.86
N LYS A 557 -13.62 -8.64 27.61
CA LYS A 557 -12.95 -7.56 26.88
C LYS A 557 -13.91 -6.57 26.22
N LEU A 558 -15.23 -6.77 26.34
CA LEU A 558 -16.24 -5.87 25.79
C LEU A 558 -16.89 -5.03 26.89
N THR A 559 -16.68 -3.73 26.84
CA THR A 559 -17.38 -2.75 27.69
C THR A 559 -18.45 -2.05 26.87
N VAL A 560 -19.69 -2.03 27.37
CA VAL A 560 -20.84 -1.39 26.72
C VAL A 560 -21.35 -0.20 27.54
N ARG A 561 -21.52 0.94 26.88
CA ARG A 561 -22.09 2.18 27.45
C ARG A 561 -23.26 2.64 26.56
N ASN A 562 -24.47 2.57 27.08
CA ASN A 562 -25.70 2.95 26.37
C ASN A 562 -26.14 4.37 26.73
N PHE A 563 -26.62 5.11 25.71
CA PHE A 563 -27.09 6.50 25.83
C PHE A 563 -28.47 6.65 25.21
N TYR A 564 -29.44 7.15 25.99
CA TYR A 564 -30.80 7.41 25.53
C TYR A 564 -31.07 8.90 25.44
N SER A 565 -31.29 9.40 24.21
CA SER A 565 -31.54 10.83 23.97
C SER A 565 -32.94 11.29 24.42
N ARG A 566 -33.91 10.35 24.47
CA ARG A 566 -35.30 10.57 24.89
C ARG A 566 -35.81 9.36 25.67
N PRO A 567 -35.27 9.05 26.87
CA PRO A 567 -35.71 7.92 27.69
C PRO A 567 -37.15 8.10 28.14
N ARG A 568 -37.91 7.01 28.22
CA ARG A 568 -39.23 7.02 28.84
C ARG A 568 -39.08 7.02 30.38
N TYR A 569 -40.09 7.52 31.08
CA TYR A 569 -40.02 7.68 32.53
C TYR A 569 -39.78 6.36 33.28
N GLU A 570 -40.26 5.24 32.73
CA GLU A 570 -40.18 3.89 33.32
C GLU A 570 -38.92 3.10 32.96
N GLU A 571 -38.04 3.66 32.14
CA GLU A 571 -36.79 2.98 31.74
C GLU A 571 -35.80 3.02 32.90
N SER A 572 -35.63 1.88 33.56
CA SER A 572 -34.60 1.68 34.59
C SER A 572 -33.21 1.48 33.96
N GLU A 573 -32.17 1.91 34.68
CA GLU A 573 -30.76 1.74 34.24
C GLU A 573 -30.42 0.28 33.93
N PRO A 574 -29.44 0.00 32.98
CA PRO A 574 -28.18 0.77 32.87
C PRO A 574 -28.05 1.57 31.58
N HIS A 575 -28.40 2.83 31.55
CA HIS A 575 -28.10 3.75 30.46
C HIS A 575 -27.86 5.16 30.98
N ALA A 576 -27.04 5.94 30.23
CA ALA A 576 -26.88 7.35 30.51
C ALA A 576 -27.92 8.18 29.74
N ARG A 577 -28.48 9.22 30.38
CA ARG A 577 -29.44 10.13 29.76
C ARG A 577 -28.70 11.15 28.88
N GLY A 578 -29.22 11.43 27.69
CA GLY A 578 -28.71 12.40 26.76
C GLY A 578 -28.16 11.78 25.46
N ARG A 579 -27.65 12.63 24.58
CA ARG A 579 -26.98 12.19 23.36
C ARG A 579 -25.57 11.69 23.69
N LEU A 580 -25.10 10.74 22.90
CA LEU A 580 -23.70 10.36 22.91
C LEU A 580 -22.84 11.55 22.45
N SER A 581 -21.80 11.87 23.23
CA SER A 581 -20.81 12.91 22.95
C SER A 581 -19.40 12.41 23.35
N ILE A 582 -18.37 13.04 22.86
CA ILE A 582 -16.97 12.69 23.16
C ILE A 582 -16.66 12.80 24.66
N ASP A 583 -17.24 13.76 25.36
CA ASP A 583 -17.07 13.92 26.82
C ASP A 583 -17.59 12.75 27.65
N ARG A 584 -18.32 11.83 27.02
CA ARG A 584 -18.84 10.61 27.64
C ARG A 584 -17.93 9.39 27.42
N ILE A 585 -16.89 9.55 26.60
CA ILE A 585 -15.89 8.51 26.40
C ILE A 585 -14.93 8.51 27.58
N ASP A 586 -14.60 7.34 28.08
CA ASP A 586 -13.72 7.17 29.25
C ASP A 586 -12.35 7.81 28.95
N PRO A 587 -11.86 8.75 29.79
CA PRO A 587 -10.65 9.54 29.51
C PRO A 587 -9.38 8.70 29.27
N GLU A 588 -9.25 7.56 29.93
CA GLU A 588 -8.11 6.66 29.79
C GLU A 588 -7.89 6.16 28.36
N LEU A 589 -8.95 6.12 27.53
CA LEU A 589 -8.87 5.65 26.15
C LEU A 589 -8.11 6.63 25.24
N PHE A 590 -8.07 7.91 25.60
CA PHE A 590 -7.26 8.91 24.88
C PHE A 590 -5.77 8.75 25.23
N GLU A 591 -5.45 8.35 26.45
CA GLU A 591 -4.07 8.13 26.90
C GLU A 591 -3.52 6.78 26.39
N ARG A 592 -4.38 5.77 26.25
CA ARG A 592 -4.03 4.41 25.82
C ARG A 592 -3.90 4.23 24.31
N ARG A 593 -3.91 5.30 23.51
CA ARG A 593 -3.81 5.26 22.05
C ARG A 593 -4.87 4.36 21.39
N ALA A 594 -6.12 4.51 21.81
CA ALA A 594 -7.22 3.74 21.24
C ALA A 594 -7.53 4.14 19.79
N ARG A 595 -8.09 3.20 19.02
CA ARG A 595 -8.62 3.44 17.67
C ARG A 595 -10.10 3.73 17.73
N PHE A 596 -10.55 4.82 17.11
CA PHE A 596 -11.91 5.31 17.18
C PHE A 596 -12.66 5.01 15.88
N TYR A 597 -13.67 4.16 15.95
CA TYR A 597 -14.55 3.82 14.85
C TYR A 597 -15.94 4.39 15.09
N MET A 598 -16.48 5.13 14.13
CA MET A 598 -17.71 5.87 14.29
C MET A 598 -18.67 5.60 13.14
N CYS A 599 -19.95 5.40 13.46
CA CYS A 599 -21.03 5.33 12.48
C CYS A 599 -22.33 5.90 13.05
N GLY A 600 -22.92 6.87 12.34
CA GLY A 600 -24.11 7.57 12.78
C GLY A 600 -24.46 8.76 11.90
N PRO A 601 -25.30 9.69 12.36
CA PRO A 601 -25.66 10.91 11.64
C PRO A 601 -24.45 11.79 11.31
N ASP A 602 -24.50 12.48 10.17
CA ASP A 602 -23.39 13.32 9.68
C ASP A 602 -22.95 14.38 10.69
N ASP A 603 -23.89 14.99 11.42
CA ASP A 603 -23.55 15.97 12.47
C ASP A 603 -22.71 15.33 13.58
N MET A 604 -23.09 14.15 14.06
CA MET A 604 -22.33 13.43 15.07
C MET A 604 -20.92 13.09 14.57
N LEU A 605 -20.78 12.60 13.33
CA LEU A 605 -19.49 12.23 12.77
C LEU A 605 -18.56 13.44 12.63
N ARG A 606 -19.11 14.59 12.19
CA ARG A 606 -18.36 15.83 12.08
C ARG A 606 -17.88 16.31 13.45
N ASP A 607 -18.79 16.40 14.42
CA ASP A 607 -18.50 16.91 15.75
C ASP A 607 -17.49 16.01 16.48
N PHE A 608 -17.64 14.69 16.37
CA PHE A 608 -16.70 13.72 16.95
C PHE A 608 -15.30 13.84 16.37
N ARG A 609 -15.18 13.97 15.04
CA ARG A 609 -13.86 14.15 14.43
C ARG A 609 -13.16 15.41 14.90
N GLN A 610 -13.88 16.53 14.99
CA GLN A 610 -13.33 17.78 15.47
C GLN A 610 -12.88 17.69 16.92
N GLU A 611 -13.69 17.10 17.79
CA GLU A 611 -13.37 16.98 19.20
C GLU A 611 -12.25 15.96 19.47
N LEU A 612 -12.18 14.84 18.74
CA LEU A 612 -11.08 13.88 18.82
C LEU A 612 -9.76 14.52 18.40
N ALA A 613 -9.76 15.26 17.29
CA ALA A 613 -8.59 16.00 16.83
C ALA A 613 -8.15 17.07 17.85
N ALA A 614 -9.10 17.81 18.45
CA ALA A 614 -8.83 18.78 19.51
C ALA A 614 -8.20 18.15 20.77
N ARG A 615 -8.46 16.87 21.03
CA ARG A 615 -7.87 16.08 22.12
C ARG A 615 -6.55 15.42 21.74
N GLY A 616 -6.03 15.68 20.53
CA GLY A 616 -4.75 15.16 20.06
C GLY A 616 -4.80 13.73 19.51
N VAL A 617 -5.99 13.17 19.25
CA VAL A 617 -6.10 11.87 18.57
C VAL A 617 -5.68 12.05 17.11
N PRO A 618 -4.68 11.31 16.62
CA PRO A 618 -4.23 11.41 15.24
C PRO A 618 -5.32 11.01 14.25
N ASP A 619 -5.42 11.70 13.10
CA ASP A 619 -6.47 11.45 12.09
C ASP A 619 -6.44 10.00 11.55
N PHE A 620 -5.28 9.36 11.56
CA PHE A 620 -5.11 7.96 11.16
C PHE A 620 -5.62 6.93 12.19
N GLU A 621 -5.99 7.33 13.40
CA GLU A 621 -6.66 6.50 14.42
C GLU A 621 -8.17 6.78 14.46
N ILE A 622 -8.71 7.63 13.57
CA ILE A 622 -10.11 8.04 13.53
C ILE A 622 -10.77 7.52 12.25
N PHE A 623 -11.66 6.56 12.37
CA PHE A 623 -12.35 5.89 11.27
C PHE A 623 -13.85 6.17 11.32
N HIS A 624 -14.48 6.42 10.18
CA HIS A 624 -15.92 6.62 10.16
C HIS A 624 -16.56 6.10 8.88
N GLU A 625 -17.79 5.64 9.00
CA GLU A 625 -18.66 5.26 7.89
C GLU A 625 -19.92 6.14 7.85
N ARG A 626 -20.33 6.53 6.64
CA ARG A 626 -21.51 7.36 6.41
C ARG A 626 -22.56 6.58 5.62
N PHE A 627 -23.79 6.60 6.10
CA PHE A 627 -24.94 6.08 5.38
C PHE A 627 -25.65 7.20 4.62
N THR A 628 -25.01 7.75 3.58
CA THR A 628 -25.62 8.78 2.74
C THR A 628 -26.26 8.15 1.50
N ALA A 629 -27.54 8.49 1.26
CA ALA A 629 -28.10 8.34 -0.07
C ALA A 629 -27.35 9.26 -1.04
N PRO A 630 -26.99 8.83 -2.27
CA PRO A 630 -26.45 9.75 -3.26
C PRO A 630 -27.48 10.87 -3.47
N ARG A 631 -27.09 12.11 -3.20
CA ARG A 631 -27.88 13.27 -3.61
C ARG A 631 -27.99 13.19 -5.14
N ARG A 632 -29.23 13.23 -5.69
CA ARG A 632 -29.41 13.53 -7.12
C ARG A 632 -28.61 14.79 -7.39
N ALA A 633 -27.68 14.73 -8.34
CA ALA A 633 -27.10 15.96 -8.89
C ALA A 633 -28.27 16.82 -9.38
N PRO A 634 -28.27 18.14 -9.11
CA PRO A 634 -29.27 19.00 -9.72
C PRO A 634 -29.16 18.83 -11.23
N GLU A 635 -30.29 18.53 -11.89
CA GLU A 635 -30.41 18.59 -13.34
C GLU A 635 -30.18 20.05 -13.75
N GLY A 636 -29.03 20.35 -14.29
CA GLY A 636 -28.68 21.68 -14.77
C GLY A 636 -27.19 21.78 -15.11
N ASP A 637 -26.93 21.93 -16.40
CA ASP A 637 -25.71 22.43 -17.01
C ASP A 637 -24.44 21.55 -17.04
N LEU A 638 -24.48 20.53 -17.88
CA LEU A 638 -23.31 20.09 -18.64
C LEU A 638 -23.45 20.58 -20.08
N GLN A 639 -23.01 21.81 -20.38
CA GLN A 639 -22.58 22.16 -21.72
C GLN A 639 -21.16 21.61 -21.94
N PRO A 640 -20.91 20.96 -23.07
CA PRO A 640 -19.59 20.41 -23.39
C PRO A 640 -18.61 21.53 -23.74
N ARG A 641 -17.45 21.49 -23.12
CA ARG A 641 -16.23 22.13 -23.64
C ARG A 641 -15.16 21.09 -23.82
#